data_a218a31bcd4552bff1f331f4fd22f82a
#
_entry.id   a218a31bcd4552bff1f331f4fd22f82a
#
_cell.length_a   1.000
_cell.length_b   1.000
_cell.length_c   1.000
_cell.angle_alpha   90.00
_cell.angle_beta   90.00
_cell.angle_gamma   90.00
#
_symmetry.space_group_name_H-M   'P 1'
#
loop_
_entity.id
_entity.type
_entity.pdbx_description
1 polymer ?
#
loop_
_entity_poly.entity_id
_entity_poly.type
_entity_poly.pdbx_seq_one_letter_code
_entity_poly.pdbx_strand_id
1 'polypeptide(L)'
;MLYESHPGKPLKKHLAEVAEAAKGYLDHPALRYTELLREAAYLVGLTHDLGKYTPFFQAHLKEGRNFNGLERHSFLSAVLAAWLALKRNEKLPEAPGREFLPLLTYLAVHRHHGHLRAPKALLPPLGDPDQAQGDLFFALRALNFQLEAMRKNRDWASEWEELGIGEAIEFVENPNLKELFGALDRLEYRLKRADEELGARLCLWGQLLFSALTDADKHSATQAPKPSRPAIPKDLVERFLLERYPSSQEEINRLRLEFQKAVRSEVEALDPQEIPGKTFALTAPTGLGKTLAALDVALRLRTKLQKIWAEDRPPRIVYALPFINIIEQNYQEFQKVLSSLWPKDFVPETALLRHHHLAEISYRTENEALPLEQALLLTDSWESEVIVTTFVQLFQTILGYQNRFLRKLHNLIGSIVILDEIQALPMEYWPLVRKVFEVLRRELGVVVLQMTATRPLIFPEAQELHPNPKVLFHRLNRTKLLVREELAFEDWLGEALKLFEEHGSLLIVVNTVGTAINAYIALREKLKDLQPFGFRAPEENAAWLVHLSTNIVPKQRIERVFALKEHLRRGGQALVVSTQVIEAGVDLDFPAVLRDLGPLDSVVQVAGRCNREARAHQAPVCLIPLQGGGCTRIYGAIHTHVARQLLGNLRTLEEKDFYSLVEQYFAEVQKRLSQEASRGLWQAYRELNYDALESEPTLSEFHLIDAPQQLPIFVALTEEEERWFLEEFRPAVLAEKDIQARRSAWLKHRKRFHDHLLRPFLARAASNLPPEVEGAPFLRWIPHNDLDRFYHEEWGFRWREEDLEGAWIG
;
A
#
# COMPACT_ATOMS: atom_id res chain seq x y z
N MET A 1 -41.14 -3.92 22.72
CA MET A 1 -39.80 -3.84 23.36
C MET A 1 -38.93 -2.97 22.48
N LEU A 2 -38.10 -2.05 23.02
CA LEU A 2 -37.19 -1.28 22.16
C LEU A 2 -36.00 -2.18 21.81
N TYR A 3 -35.82 -2.45 20.52
CA TYR A 3 -34.66 -3.18 20.01
C TYR A 3 -33.49 -2.23 19.80
N GLU A 4 -32.30 -2.61 20.27
CA GLU A 4 -31.09 -1.79 20.18
C GLU A 4 -30.02 -2.49 19.35
N SER A 5 -29.27 -1.71 18.55
CA SER A 5 -28.10 -2.17 17.81
C SER A 5 -26.83 -2.11 18.68
N HIS A 6 -26.73 -1.05 19.47
CA HIS A 6 -25.68 -0.76 20.44
C HIS A 6 -26.37 -0.11 21.66
N PRO A 7 -25.73 -0.06 22.83
CA PRO A 7 -26.34 0.57 24.00
C PRO A 7 -26.86 1.98 23.70
N GLY A 8 -28.18 2.17 23.87
CA GLY A 8 -28.88 3.45 23.63
C GLY A 8 -29.18 3.80 22.17
N LYS A 9 -28.85 2.95 21.19
CA LYS A 9 -29.14 3.20 19.77
C LYS A 9 -30.25 2.27 19.24
N PRO A 10 -31.43 2.81 18.84
CA PRO A 10 -32.50 2.00 18.27
C PRO A 10 -32.06 1.25 17.02
N LEU A 11 -32.32 -0.06 16.95
CA LEU A 11 -31.89 -0.92 15.85
C LEU A 11 -32.48 -0.49 14.50
N LYS A 12 -33.78 -0.16 14.45
CA LYS A 12 -34.44 0.35 13.26
C LYS A 12 -33.75 1.60 12.70
N LYS A 13 -33.36 2.54 13.57
CA LYS A 13 -32.67 3.77 13.16
C LYS A 13 -31.28 3.44 12.61
N HIS A 14 -30.54 2.55 13.28
CA HIS A 14 -29.21 2.11 12.83
C HIS A 14 -29.28 1.47 11.42
N LEU A 15 -30.21 0.53 11.21
CA LEU A 15 -30.38 -0.13 9.92
C LEU A 15 -30.68 0.87 8.78
N ALA A 16 -31.59 1.84 9.03
CA ALA A 16 -31.90 2.87 8.05
C ALA A 16 -30.69 3.77 7.75
N GLU A 17 -29.95 4.22 8.77
CA GLU A 17 -28.74 5.04 8.60
C GLU A 17 -27.67 4.31 7.77
N VAL A 18 -27.42 3.03 8.07
CA VAL A 18 -26.41 2.22 7.35
C VAL A 18 -26.87 1.97 5.91
N ALA A 19 -28.14 1.72 5.68
CA ALA A 19 -28.69 1.51 4.34
C ALA A 19 -28.53 2.75 3.45
N GLU A 20 -28.92 3.93 3.96
CA GLU A 20 -28.81 5.19 3.21
C GLU A 20 -27.33 5.57 2.97
N ALA A 21 -26.46 5.36 3.96
CA ALA A 21 -25.02 5.62 3.80
C ALA A 21 -24.40 4.69 2.75
N ALA A 22 -24.63 3.39 2.84
CA ALA A 22 -24.11 2.41 1.88
C ALA A 22 -24.62 2.68 0.45
N LYS A 23 -25.91 3.02 0.29
CA LYS A 23 -26.48 3.47 -0.97
C LYS A 23 -25.76 4.70 -1.51
N GLY A 24 -25.56 5.72 -0.67
CA GLY A 24 -24.90 6.97 -1.04
C GLY A 24 -23.42 6.79 -1.42
N TYR A 25 -22.73 5.78 -0.91
CA TYR A 25 -21.35 5.47 -1.31
C TYR A 25 -21.27 4.91 -2.73
N LEU A 26 -22.26 4.18 -3.18
CA LEU A 26 -22.31 3.61 -4.54
C LEU A 26 -23.17 4.42 -5.51
N ASP A 27 -23.69 5.57 -5.10
CA ASP A 27 -24.39 6.50 -5.98
C ASP A 27 -23.41 7.48 -6.63
N HIS A 28 -22.74 7.03 -7.69
CA HIS A 28 -21.69 7.81 -8.38
C HIS A 28 -21.74 7.57 -9.90
N PRO A 29 -21.75 8.63 -10.75
CA PRO A 29 -21.88 8.48 -12.21
C PRO A 29 -20.68 7.80 -12.88
N ALA A 30 -19.52 7.74 -12.24
CA ALA A 30 -18.37 6.97 -12.74
C ALA A 30 -18.54 5.45 -12.55
N LEU A 31 -19.45 5.02 -11.66
CA LEU A 31 -19.69 3.61 -11.37
C LEU A 31 -20.60 3.02 -12.44
N ARG A 32 -20.09 2.03 -13.14
CA ARG A 32 -20.90 1.26 -14.09
C ARG A 32 -21.99 0.49 -13.34
N TYR A 33 -23.22 0.53 -13.83
CA TYR A 33 -24.40 -0.06 -13.18
C TYR A 33 -24.73 0.56 -11.80
N THR A 34 -24.50 1.85 -11.65
CA THR A 34 -24.72 2.56 -10.38
C THR A 34 -26.12 2.35 -9.83
N GLU A 35 -27.18 2.36 -10.68
CA GLU A 35 -28.55 2.15 -10.26
C GLU A 35 -28.78 0.78 -9.59
N LEU A 36 -28.19 -0.27 -10.14
CA LEU A 36 -28.26 -1.61 -9.56
C LEU A 36 -27.49 -1.68 -8.25
N LEU A 37 -26.24 -1.18 -8.25
CA LEU A 37 -25.34 -1.35 -7.11
C LEU A 37 -25.75 -0.50 -5.91
N ARG A 38 -26.30 0.71 -6.11
CA ARG A 38 -26.83 1.51 -5.00
C ARG A 38 -28.04 0.85 -4.34
N GLU A 39 -28.95 0.23 -5.11
CA GLU A 39 -30.10 -0.50 -4.54
C GLU A 39 -29.65 -1.79 -3.83
N ALA A 40 -28.64 -2.51 -4.38
CA ALA A 40 -28.04 -3.65 -3.71
C ALA A 40 -27.35 -3.24 -2.40
N ALA A 41 -26.62 -2.13 -2.38
CA ALA A 41 -25.99 -1.60 -1.18
C ALA A 41 -27.00 -1.17 -0.12
N TYR A 42 -28.10 -0.54 -0.55
CA TYR A 42 -29.22 -0.23 0.35
C TYR A 42 -29.75 -1.48 1.02
N LEU A 43 -30.03 -2.54 0.24
CA LEU A 43 -30.52 -3.81 0.76
C LEU A 43 -29.52 -4.45 1.74
N VAL A 44 -28.24 -4.48 1.40
CA VAL A 44 -27.17 -5.02 2.27
C VAL A 44 -27.09 -4.24 3.58
N GLY A 45 -27.12 -2.91 3.52
CA GLY A 45 -27.12 -2.04 4.71
C GLY A 45 -28.35 -2.24 5.58
N LEU A 46 -29.53 -2.37 4.97
CA LEU A 46 -30.79 -2.55 5.68
C LEU A 46 -30.89 -3.90 6.39
N THR A 47 -30.20 -4.92 5.87
CA THR A 47 -30.37 -6.30 6.33
C THR A 47 -29.23 -6.83 7.20
N HIS A 48 -28.09 -6.12 7.28
CA HIS A 48 -26.86 -6.65 7.88
C HIS A 48 -27.00 -7.08 9.35
N ASP A 49 -27.87 -6.43 10.09
CA ASP A 49 -28.08 -6.60 11.53
C ASP A 49 -29.47 -7.11 11.92
N LEU A 50 -30.25 -7.65 10.97
CA LEU A 50 -31.60 -8.19 11.26
C LEU A 50 -31.59 -9.25 12.35
N GLY A 51 -30.54 -10.05 12.46
CA GLY A 51 -30.41 -11.03 13.53
C GLY A 51 -30.31 -10.44 14.94
N LYS A 52 -30.10 -9.15 15.08
CA LYS A 52 -30.14 -8.43 16.37
C LYS A 52 -31.58 -8.31 16.93
N TYR A 53 -32.61 -8.55 16.13
CA TYR A 53 -34.01 -8.63 16.63
C TYR A 53 -34.28 -9.88 17.46
N THR A 54 -33.35 -10.83 17.55
CA THR A 54 -33.52 -12.02 18.39
C THR A 54 -33.48 -11.66 19.88
N PRO A 55 -34.28 -12.33 20.73
CA PRO A 55 -34.26 -12.10 22.18
C PRO A 55 -32.89 -12.45 22.77
N PHE A 56 -32.15 -13.37 22.16
CA PHE A 56 -30.82 -13.76 22.61
C PHE A 56 -29.81 -12.62 22.48
N PHE A 57 -29.80 -11.93 21.33
CA PHE A 57 -28.93 -10.78 21.12
C PHE A 57 -29.28 -9.64 22.08
N GLN A 58 -30.59 -9.33 22.22
CA GLN A 58 -31.03 -8.23 23.07
C GLN A 58 -30.73 -8.47 24.56
N ALA A 59 -30.85 -9.71 25.04
CA ALA A 59 -30.48 -10.05 26.40
C ALA A 59 -28.96 -10.06 26.61
N HIS A 60 -28.19 -10.46 25.59
CA HIS A 60 -26.72 -10.34 25.62
C HIS A 60 -26.30 -8.88 25.70
N LEU A 61 -26.87 -8.00 24.86
CA LEU A 61 -26.53 -6.59 24.81
C LEU A 61 -26.87 -5.87 26.14
N LYS A 62 -28.03 -6.15 26.73
CA LYS A 62 -28.56 -5.43 27.90
C LYS A 62 -28.05 -5.98 29.24
N GLU A 63 -27.84 -7.28 29.32
CA GLU A 63 -27.58 -8.00 30.57
C GLU A 63 -26.25 -8.76 30.56
N GLY A 64 -25.49 -8.75 29.45
CA GLY A 64 -24.22 -9.47 29.33
C GLY A 64 -24.39 -11.01 29.31
N ARG A 65 -25.60 -11.53 29.14
CA ARG A 65 -25.86 -13.00 29.12
C ARG A 65 -25.23 -13.65 27.91
N ASN A 66 -24.58 -14.81 28.12
CA ASN A 66 -24.08 -15.66 27.05
C ASN A 66 -25.04 -16.82 26.79
N PHE A 67 -25.37 -17.04 25.52
CA PHE A 67 -26.32 -18.07 25.07
C PHE A 67 -25.65 -19.13 24.18
N ASN A 68 -24.34 -19.36 24.38
CA ASN A 68 -23.56 -20.36 23.64
C ASN A 68 -23.62 -20.18 22.11
N GLY A 69 -23.58 -18.91 21.66
CA GLY A 69 -23.55 -18.55 20.24
C GLY A 69 -24.91 -18.18 19.65
N LEU A 70 -26.04 -18.33 20.37
CA LEU A 70 -27.35 -17.88 19.91
C LEU A 70 -27.47 -16.35 19.82
N GLU A 71 -26.58 -15.62 20.52
CA GLU A 71 -26.45 -14.16 20.43
C GLU A 71 -25.78 -13.68 19.15
N ARG A 72 -25.12 -14.58 18.38
CA ARG A 72 -24.48 -14.23 17.11
C ARG A 72 -25.55 -13.96 16.03
N HIS A 73 -25.52 -12.75 15.45
CA HIS A 73 -26.58 -12.28 14.56
C HIS A 73 -26.23 -12.36 13.05
N SER A 74 -24.95 -12.39 12.68
CA SER A 74 -24.53 -12.19 11.28
C SER A 74 -25.01 -13.30 10.34
N PHE A 75 -25.10 -14.56 10.81
CA PHE A 75 -25.55 -15.67 9.98
C PHE A 75 -27.04 -15.58 9.67
N LEU A 76 -27.90 -15.34 10.68
CA LEU A 76 -29.33 -15.11 10.48
C LEU A 76 -29.58 -13.89 9.55
N SER A 77 -28.84 -12.80 9.81
CA SER A 77 -28.93 -11.59 8.95
C SER A 77 -28.58 -11.92 7.49
N ALA A 78 -27.54 -12.71 7.24
CA ALA A 78 -27.13 -13.10 5.89
C ALA A 78 -28.14 -13.98 5.17
N VAL A 79 -28.76 -14.92 5.89
CA VAL A 79 -29.84 -15.77 5.38
C VAL A 79 -31.06 -14.93 4.96
N LEU A 80 -31.47 -13.99 5.81
CA LEU A 80 -32.59 -13.08 5.50
C LEU A 80 -32.25 -12.15 4.35
N ALA A 81 -31.02 -11.61 4.32
CA ALA A 81 -30.54 -10.74 3.25
C ALA A 81 -30.52 -11.46 1.89
N ALA A 82 -30.00 -12.67 1.83
CA ALA A 82 -29.98 -13.47 0.61
C ALA A 82 -31.37 -13.81 0.11
N TRP A 83 -32.26 -14.18 1.04
CA TRP A 83 -33.66 -14.47 0.69
C TRP A 83 -34.40 -13.25 0.13
N LEU A 84 -34.25 -12.08 0.77
CA LEU A 84 -34.79 -10.81 0.26
C LEU A 84 -34.21 -10.46 -1.11
N ALA A 85 -32.90 -10.64 -1.29
CA ALA A 85 -32.25 -10.41 -2.57
C ALA A 85 -32.78 -11.33 -3.68
N LEU A 86 -33.09 -12.61 -3.37
CA LEU A 86 -33.72 -13.52 -4.32
C LEU A 86 -35.15 -13.06 -4.69
N LYS A 87 -35.96 -12.71 -3.71
CA LYS A 87 -37.36 -12.26 -3.92
C LYS A 87 -37.44 -10.95 -4.72
N ARG A 88 -36.45 -10.07 -4.54
CA ARG A 88 -36.41 -8.75 -5.18
C ARG A 88 -35.59 -8.68 -6.45
N ASN A 89 -34.89 -9.75 -6.82
CA ASN A 89 -33.94 -9.73 -7.91
C ASN A 89 -34.51 -9.22 -9.23
N GLU A 90 -35.72 -9.65 -9.59
CA GLU A 90 -36.40 -9.22 -10.82
C GLU A 90 -36.89 -7.77 -10.79
N LYS A 91 -37.03 -7.19 -9.60
CA LYS A 91 -37.44 -5.78 -9.41
C LYS A 91 -36.25 -4.83 -9.47
N LEU A 92 -35.00 -5.35 -9.38
CA LEU A 92 -33.79 -4.55 -9.47
C LEU A 92 -33.47 -4.19 -10.92
N PRO A 93 -32.76 -3.08 -11.18
CA PRO A 93 -32.32 -2.69 -12.51
C PRO A 93 -31.56 -3.82 -13.23
N GLU A 94 -31.78 -3.93 -14.53
CA GLU A 94 -31.11 -4.97 -15.32
C GLU A 94 -29.65 -4.66 -15.53
N ALA A 95 -28.82 -5.68 -15.30
CA ALA A 95 -27.39 -5.68 -15.62
C ALA A 95 -26.87 -7.10 -15.74
N PRO A 96 -25.85 -7.36 -16.56
CA PRO A 96 -25.17 -8.66 -16.60
C PRO A 96 -24.55 -9.00 -15.26
N GLY A 97 -25.04 -10.06 -14.62
CA GLY A 97 -24.62 -10.47 -13.26
C GLY A 97 -25.60 -10.14 -12.15
N ARG A 98 -26.73 -9.43 -12.44
CA ARG A 98 -27.77 -9.13 -11.45
C ARG A 98 -28.21 -10.38 -10.68
N GLU A 99 -28.36 -11.49 -11.37
CA GLU A 99 -28.79 -12.77 -10.78
C GLU A 99 -27.87 -13.30 -9.68
N PHE A 100 -26.60 -12.83 -9.59
CA PHE A 100 -25.67 -13.22 -8.56
C PHE A 100 -25.76 -12.38 -7.27
N LEU A 101 -26.54 -11.30 -7.28
CA LEU A 101 -26.68 -10.42 -6.10
C LEU A 101 -27.11 -11.17 -4.83
N PRO A 102 -27.99 -12.19 -4.85
CA PRO A 102 -28.29 -12.96 -3.65
C PRO A 102 -27.06 -13.61 -3.00
N LEU A 103 -26.14 -14.16 -3.81
CA LEU A 103 -24.89 -14.73 -3.33
C LEU A 103 -23.94 -13.65 -2.79
N LEU A 104 -23.77 -12.54 -3.52
CA LEU A 104 -22.92 -11.42 -3.09
C LEU A 104 -23.44 -10.77 -1.80
N THR A 105 -24.75 -10.59 -1.68
CA THR A 105 -25.42 -10.07 -0.48
C THR A 105 -25.20 -10.99 0.72
N TYR A 106 -25.37 -12.32 0.51
CA TYR A 106 -25.09 -13.33 1.55
C TYR A 106 -23.66 -13.21 2.08
N LEU A 107 -22.67 -13.15 1.18
CA LEU A 107 -21.25 -13.07 1.54
C LEU A 107 -20.93 -11.79 2.30
N ALA A 108 -21.39 -10.66 1.81
CA ALA A 108 -21.12 -9.35 2.42
C ALA A 108 -21.71 -9.26 3.84
N VAL A 109 -22.98 -9.65 4.00
CA VAL A 109 -23.66 -9.60 5.30
C VAL A 109 -23.11 -10.66 6.27
N HIS A 110 -22.85 -11.88 5.80
CA HIS A 110 -22.30 -12.93 6.66
C HIS A 110 -20.96 -12.54 7.29
N ARG A 111 -20.14 -11.78 6.56
CA ARG A 111 -18.75 -11.50 6.92
C ARG A 111 -18.47 -10.06 7.37
N HIS A 112 -19.50 -9.22 7.56
CA HIS A 112 -19.29 -7.79 7.85
C HIS A 112 -18.48 -7.50 9.13
N HIS A 113 -18.48 -8.41 10.11
CA HIS A 113 -17.60 -8.34 11.28
C HIS A 113 -16.23 -9.02 11.12
N GLY A 114 -16.00 -9.71 10.00
CA GLY A 114 -14.76 -10.47 9.75
C GLY A 114 -14.11 -10.11 8.42
N HIS A 115 -13.60 -11.12 7.75
CA HIS A 115 -12.99 -11.02 6.42
C HIS A 115 -13.86 -11.77 5.41
N LEU A 116 -13.85 -11.32 4.13
CA LEU A 116 -14.50 -12.09 3.07
C LEU A 116 -13.88 -13.49 2.98
N ARG A 117 -14.71 -14.46 2.68
CA ARG A 117 -14.33 -15.86 2.48
C ARG A 117 -14.92 -16.39 1.18
N ALA A 118 -14.30 -17.42 0.63
CA ALA A 118 -14.80 -18.07 -0.56
C ALA A 118 -16.24 -18.57 -0.35
N PRO A 119 -17.15 -18.44 -1.34
CA PRO A 119 -18.53 -18.88 -1.22
C PRO A 119 -18.65 -20.34 -0.75
N LYS A 120 -17.85 -21.23 -1.34
CA LYS A 120 -17.80 -22.66 -1.00
C LYS A 120 -17.51 -22.94 0.48
N ALA A 121 -16.75 -22.07 1.15
CA ALA A 121 -16.44 -22.21 2.59
C ALA A 121 -17.60 -21.79 3.50
N LEU A 122 -18.63 -21.15 2.96
CA LEU A 122 -19.75 -20.56 3.71
C LEU A 122 -21.11 -21.21 3.37
N LEU A 123 -21.17 -22.06 2.34
CA LEU A 123 -22.36 -22.76 1.91
C LEU A 123 -22.32 -24.23 2.35
N PRO A 124 -23.47 -24.84 2.69
CA PRO A 124 -23.52 -26.28 2.96
C PRO A 124 -23.21 -27.08 1.70
N PRO A 125 -22.59 -28.27 1.82
CA PRO A 125 -22.31 -29.14 0.67
C PRO A 125 -23.54 -29.38 -0.18
N LEU A 126 -23.41 -29.19 -1.50
CA LEU A 126 -24.50 -29.32 -2.48
C LEU A 126 -25.74 -28.47 -2.17
N GLY A 127 -25.57 -27.37 -1.41
CA GLY A 127 -26.68 -26.53 -0.97
C GLY A 127 -27.67 -27.25 -0.02
N ASP A 128 -27.30 -28.37 0.56
CA ASP A 128 -28.14 -29.15 1.45
C ASP A 128 -27.80 -28.93 2.94
N PRO A 129 -28.64 -28.18 3.70
CA PRO A 129 -28.38 -27.91 5.10
C PRO A 129 -28.14 -29.14 5.96
N ASP A 130 -28.74 -30.30 5.59
CA ASP A 130 -28.60 -31.54 6.34
C ASP A 130 -27.20 -32.15 6.21
N GLN A 131 -26.42 -31.70 5.22
CA GLN A 131 -25.03 -32.15 5.00
C GLN A 131 -23.97 -31.25 5.63
N ALA A 132 -24.39 -30.17 6.30
CA ALA A 132 -23.50 -29.22 6.93
C ALA A 132 -22.65 -29.86 8.04
N GLN A 133 -21.39 -29.50 8.14
CA GLN A 133 -20.43 -29.98 9.12
C GLN A 133 -19.71 -28.81 9.83
N GLY A 134 -19.01 -29.12 10.93
CA GLY A 134 -18.20 -28.16 11.66
C GLY A 134 -18.97 -26.93 12.12
N ASP A 135 -18.38 -25.77 11.97
CA ASP A 135 -18.97 -24.51 12.41
C ASP A 135 -20.30 -24.19 11.73
N LEU A 136 -20.47 -24.59 10.46
CA LEU A 136 -21.69 -24.34 9.71
C LEU A 136 -22.87 -25.17 10.27
N PHE A 137 -22.63 -26.40 10.72
CA PHE A 137 -23.63 -27.20 11.39
C PHE A 137 -24.15 -26.52 12.67
N PHE A 138 -23.25 -25.98 13.49
CA PHE A 138 -23.66 -25.27 14.70
C PHE A 138 -24.38 -23.95 14.37
N ALA A 139 -23.95 -23.25 13.32
CA ALA A 139 -24.62 -22.03 12.87
C ALA A 139 -26.06 -22.29 12.37
N LEU A 140 -26.29 -23.37 11.63
CA LEU A 140 -27.63 -23.78 11.18
C LEU A 140 -28.53 -24.21 12.35
N ARG A 141 -27.99 -24.91 13.35
CA ARG A 141 -28.75 -25.21 14.58
C ARG A 141 -29.14 -23.94 15.32
N ALA A 142 -28.20 -23.01 15.50
CA ALA A 142 -28.48 -21.71 16.14
C ALA A 142 -29.55 -20.92 15.37
N LEU A 143 -29.46 -20.91 14.04
CA LEU A 143 -30.45 -20.27 13.16
C LEU A 143 -31.88 -20.79 13.41
N ASN A 144 -32.05 -22.12 13.51
CA ASN A 144 -33.39 -22.71 13.79
C ASN A 144 -33.93 -22.25 15.14
N PHE A 145 -33.12 -22.22 16.20
CA PHE A 145 -33.54 -21.69 17.51
C PHE A 145 -33.85 -20.20 17.47
N GLN A 146 -33.08 -19.43 16.74
CA GLN A 146 -33.28 -17.99 16.56
C GLN A 146 -34.60 -17.71 15.84
N LEU A 147 -34.88 -18.41 14.73
CA LEU A 147 -36.14 -18.29 13.98
C LEU A 147 -37.36 -18.71 14.82
N GLU A 148 -37.22 -19.78 15.61
CA GLU A 148 -38.30 -20.22 16.53
C GLU A 148 -38.58 -19.18 17.60
N ALA A 149 -37.54 -18.57 18.17
CA ALA A 149 -37.71 -17.53 19.18
C ALA A 149 -38.34 -16.26 18.58
N MET A 150 -38.00 -15.89 17.35
CA MET A 150 -38.61 -14.76 16.64
C MET A 150 -40.10 -15.01 16.33
N ARG A 151 -40.48 -16.24 15.96
CA ARG A 151 -41.91 -16.63 15.75
C ARG A 151 -42.72 -16.54 17.01
N LYS A 152 -42.16 -16.84 18.19
CA LYS A 152 -42.85 -16.76 19.48
C LYS A 152 -43.12 -15.33 19.94
N ASN A 153 -42.27 -14.40 19.56
CA ASN A 153 -42.44 -12.98 19.89
C ASN A 153 -42.29 -12.14 18.61
N ARG A 154 -43.39 -11.55 18.12
CA ARG A 154 -43.47 -10.85 16.84
C ARG A 154 -43.39 -9.34 16.97
N ASP A 155 -42.99 -8.78 18.10
CA ASP A 155 -42.94 -7.32 18.33
C ASP A 155 -42.06 -6.59 17.30
N TRP A 156 -41.09 -7.30 16.67
CA TRP A 156 -40.22 -6.81 15.62
C TRP A 156 -40.94 -6.60 14.26
N ALA A 157 -42.05 -7.29 14.00
CA ALA A 157 -42.65 -7.33 12.66
C ALA A 157 -43.09 -5.95 12.15
N SER A 158 -43.66 -5.14 13.04
CA SER A 158 -44.07 -3.76 12.68
C SER A 158 -42.87 -2.89 12.26
N GLU A 159 -41.74 -3.03 12.91
CA GLU A 159 -40.51 -2.29 12.51
C GLU A 159 -40.02 -2.75 11.12
N TRP A 160 -40.13 -4.04 10.77
CA TRP A 160 -39.75 -4.54 9.46
C TRP A 160 -40.72 -4.07 8.36
N GLU A 161 -42.01 -3.95 8.65
CA GLU A 161 -42.95 -3.33 7.72
C GLU A 161 -42.60 -1.86 7.47
N GLU A 162 -42.30 -1.10 8.53
CA GLU A 162 -41.90 0.30 8.43
C GLU A 162 -40.53 0.49 7.71
N LEU A 163 -39.62 -0.47 7.82
CA LEU A 163 -38.37 -0.51 7.07
C LEU A 163 -38.55 -0.96 5.61
N GLY A 164 -39.77 -1.34 5.21
CA GLY A 164 -40.06 -1.81 3.86
C GLY A 164 -39.52 -3.20 3.56
N ILE A 165 -39.29 -4.03 4.56
CA ILE A 165 -38.82 -5.43 4.43
C ILE A 165 -39.82 -6.44 5.01
N GLY A 166 -41.08 -6.07 5.07
CA GLY A 166 -42.18 -6.94 5.56
C GLY A 166 -42.25 -8.31 4.87
N GLU A 167 -41.76 -8.42 3.63
CA GLU A 167 -41.64 -9.70 2.90
C GLU A 167 -40.77 -10.71 3.69
N ALA A 168 -39.79 -10.28 4.44
CA ALA A 168 -38.93 -11.19 5.24
C ALA A 168 -39.66 -11.89 6.39
N ILE A 169 -40.82 -11.39 6.79
CA ILE A 169 -41.70 -12.03 7.78
C ILE A 169 -42.13 -13.43 7.30
N GLU A 170 -42.49 -13.54 6.00
CA GLU A 170 -42.85 -14.83 5.37
C GLU A 170 -41.74 -15.90 5.59
N PHE A 171 -40.48 -15.50 5.42
CA PHE A 171 -39.36 -16.42 5.62
C PHE A 171 -39.17 -16.84 7.09
N VAL A 172 -39.36 -15.91 8.03
CA VAL A 172 -39.29 -16.24 9.45
C VAL A 172 -40.39 -17.24 9.84
N GLU A 173 -41.58 -17.08 9.28
CA GLU A 173 -42.71 -17.97 9.54
C GLU A 173 -42.55 -19.36 8.94
N ASN A 174 -42.12 -19.43 7.68
CA ASN A 174 -41.99 -20.65 6.91
C ASN A 174 -40.58 -20.73 6.22
N PRO A 175 -39.50 -20.97 6.97
CA PRO A 175 -38.17 -20.94 6.39
C PRO A 175 -37.94 -22.18 5.50
N ASN A 176 -37.65 -21.94 4.23
CA ASN A 176 -37.21 -22.98 3.31
C ASN A 176 -35.72 -22.88 3.07
N LEU A 177 -34.94 -23.35 4.05
CA LEU A 177 -33.47 -23.29 4.01
C LEU A 177 -32.89 -24.12 2.87
N LYS A 178 -33.50 -25.27 2.53
CA LYS A 178 -33.03 -26.14 1.45
C LYS A 178 -33.17 -25.46 0.07
N GLU A 179 -34.24 -24.78 -0.17
CA GLU A 179 -34.44 -24.01 -1.40
C GLU A 179 -33.46 -22.85 -1.50
N LEU A 180 -33.30 -22.10 -0.41
CA LEU A 180 -32.39 -20.95 -0.36
C LEU A 180 -30.93 -21.37 -0.61
N PHE A 181 -30.40 -22.30 0.18
CA PHE A 181 -29.02 -22.76 0.02
C PHE A 181 -28.80 -23.48 -1.32
N GLY A 182 -29.77 -24.23 -1.80
CA GLY A 182 -29.73 -24.81 -3.13
C GLY A 182 -29.69 -23.76 -4.26
N ALA A 183 -30.36 -22.61 -4.07
CA ALA A 183 -30.26 -21.49 -5.01
C ALA A 183 -28.86 -20.84 -4.96
N LEU A 184 -28.31 -20.59 -3.77
CA LEU A 184 -26.98 -20.01 -3.62
C LEU A 184 -25.88 -20.94 -4.16
N ASP A 185 -25.99 -22.25 -3.93
CA ASP A 185 -25.05 -23.26 -4.46
C ASP A 185 -25.07 -23.28 -6.00
N ARG A 186 -26.27 -23.23 -6.62
CA ARG A 186 -26.38 -23.08 -8.09
C ARG A 186 -25.72 -21.79 -8.60
N LEU A 187 -25.81 -20.68 -7.87
CA LEU A 187 -25.14 -19.45 -8.26
C LEU A 187 -23.61 -19.58 -8.14
N GLU A 188 -23.09 -20.20 -7.07
CA GLU A 188 -21.66 -20.51 -6.92
C GLU A 188 -21.16 -21.39 -8.07
N TYR A 189 -21.89 -22.44 -8.41
CA TYR A 189 -21.56 -23.30 -9.53
C TYR A 189 -21.54 -22.57 -10.88
N ARG A 190 -22.50 -21.66 -11.11
CA ARG A 190 -22.52 -20.81 -12.33
C ARG A 190 -21.40 -19.79 -12.35
N LEU A 191 -21.03 -19.22 -11.19
CA LEU A 191 -19.92 -18.30 -11.06
C LEU A 191 -18.60 -18.91 -11.55
N LYS A 192 -18.30 -20.15 -11.15
CA LYS A 192 -17.09 -20.85 -11.60
C LYS A 192 -17.03 -21.09 -13.11
N ARG A 193 -18.18 -20.99 -13.80
CA ARG A 193 -18.30 -21.14 -15.26
C ARG A 193 -18.53 -19.82 -15.98
N ALA A 194 -18.57 -18.73 -15.26
CA ALA A 194 -18.69 -17.40 -15.83
C ALA A 194 -17.44 -17.08 -16.68
N ASP A 195 -17.63 -16.27 -17.72
CA ASP A 195 -16.50 -15.73 -18.44
C ASP A 195 -15.61 -14.84 -17.55
N GLU A 196 -14.42 -14.54 -18.01
CA GLU A 196 -13.44 -13.76 -17.22
C GLU A 196 -13.97 -12.39 -16.84
N GLU A 197 -14.72 -11.73 -17.73
CA GLU A 197 -15.25 -10.39 -17.50
C GLU A 197 -16.32 -10.39 -16.43
N LEU A 198 -17.29 -11.29 -16.52
CA LEU A 198 -18.37 -11.41 -15.56
C LEU A 198 -17.84 -11.84 -14.18
N GLY A 199 -16.97 -12.86 -14.12
CA GLY A 199 -16.41 -13.31 -12.85
C GLY A 199 -15.64 -12.20 -12.13
N ALA A 200 -14.80 -11.46 -12.85
CA ALA A 200 -14.06 -10.33 -12.28
C ALA A 200 -14.96 -9.18 -11.83
N ARG A 201 -16.01 -8.87 -12.59
CA ARG A 201 -17.04 -7.90 -12.20
C ARG A 201 -17.74 -8.31 -10.91
N LEU A 202 -18.14 -9.57 -10.79
CA LEU A 202 -18.83 -10.07 -9.60
C LEU A 202 -17.94 -10.04 -8.36
N CYS A 203 -16.64 -10.32 -8.50
CA CYS A 203 -15.71 -10.15 -7.40
C CYS A 203 -15.66 -8.69 -6.94
N LEU A 204 -15.49 -7.75 -7.88
CA LEU A 204 -15.48 -6.32 -7.57
C LEU A 204 -16.81 -5.88 -6.94
N TRP A 205 -17.96 -6.32 -7.43
CA TRP A 205 -19.25 -6.01 -6.84
C TRP A 205 -19.38 -6.53 -5.40
N GLY A 206 -18.96 -7.78 -5.15
CA GLY A 206 -18.93 -8.34 -3.80
C GLY A 206 -18.04 -7.53 -2.85
N GLN A 207 -16.85 -7.13 -3.31
CA GLN A 207 -15.94 -6.27 -2.56
C GLN A 207 -16.52 -4.87 -2.34
N LEU A 208 -17.21 -4.27 -3.32
CA LEU A 208 -17.86 -2.96 -3.19
C LEU A 208 -19.03 -2.98 -2.19
N LEU A 209 -19.90 -3.98 -2.27
CA LEU A 209 -21.02 -4.14 -1.32
C LEU A 209 -20.48 -4.33 0.10
N PHE A 210 -19.45 -5.14 0.26
CA PHE A 210 -18.78 -5.34 1.55
C PHE A 210 -18.11 -4.05 2.05
N SER A 211 -17.44 -3.31 1.16
CA SER A 211 -16.81 -2.02 1.47
C SER A 211 -17.83 -1.00 1.94
N ALA A 212 -18.90 -0.80 1.16
CA ALA A 212 -19.94 0.15 1.49
C ALA A 212 -20.65 -0.18 2.81
N LEU A 213 -20.96 -1.47 3.03
CA LEU A 213 -21.57 -1.94 4.27
C LEU A 213 -20.67 -1.68 5.47
N THR A 214 -19.42 -2.18 5.42
CA THR A 214 -18.53 -2.15 6.60
C THR A 214 -18.10 -0.75 6.97
N ASP A 215 -18.01 0.16 6.00
CA ASP A 215 -17.72 1.56 6.26
C ASP A 215 -18.95 2.28 6.84
N ALA A 216 -20.12 2.11 6.24
CA ALA A 216 -21.38 2.69 6.73
C ALA A 216 -21.72 2.24 8.16
N ASP A 217 -21.57 0.94 8.45
CA ASP A 217 -21.80 0.38 9.80
C ASP A 217 -20.86 1.04 10.83
N LYS A 218 -19.54 1.13 10.53
CA LYS A 218 -18.57 1.77 11.40
C LYS A 218 -18.83 3.26 11.63
N HIS A 219 -19.19 4.00 10.57
CA HIS A 219 -19.57 5.41 10.70
C HIS A 219 -20.81 5.58 11.59
N SER A 220 -21.84 4.75 11.40
CA SER A 220 -23.04 4.77 12.23
C SER A 220 -22.73 4.40 13.69
N ALA A 221 -21.81 3.46 13.96
CA ALA A 221 -21.44 3.05 15.32
C ALA A 221 -20.60 4.11 16.04
N THR A 222 -19.63 4.73 15.36
CA THR A 222 -18.71 5.72 15.97
C THR A 222 -19.26 7.13 15.98
N GLN A 223 -20.37 7.40 15.29
CA GLN A 223 -20.91 8.74 15.05
C GLN A 223 -19.86 9.72 14.51
N ALA A 224 -18.90 9.21 13.71
CA ALA A 224 -17.87 10.03 13.11
C ALA A 224 -18.51 11.10 12.18
N PRO A 225 -18.07 12.36 12.27
CA PRO A 225 -18.58 13.40 11.40
C PRO A 225 -18.20 13.09 9.95
N LYS A 226 -19.09 13.44 9.01
CA LYS A 226 -18.72 13.42 7.60
C LYS A 226 -17.82 14.64 7.33
N PRO A 227 -16.55 14.44 6.99
CA PRO A 227 -15.64 15.58 6.83
C PRO A 227 -16.03 16.44 5.62
N SER A 228 -15.86 17.76 5.74
CA SER A 228 -15.93 18.66 4.59
C SER A 228 -14.78 18.36 3.63
N ARG A 229 -15.06 18.40 2.34
CA ARG A 229 -14.04 18.19 1.30
C ARG A 229 -13.56 19.56 0.79
N PRO A 230 -12.32 19.98 1.12
CA PRO A 230 -11.81 21.27 0.72
C PRO A 230 -11.59 21.37 -0.79
N ALA A 231 -11.86 22.55 -1.36
CA ALA A 231 -11.58 22.80 -2.76
C ALA A 231 -10.07 23.01 -2.98
N ILE A 232 -9.49 22.25 -3.91
CA ILE A 232 -8.08 22.39 -4.30
C ILE A 232 -8.03 22.91 -5.75
N PRO A 233 -7.50 24.11 -6.00
CA PRO A 233 -7.45 24.68 -7.33
C PRO A 233 -6.55 23.89 -8.29
N LYS A 234 -6.94 23.78 -9.55
CA LYS A 234 -6.20 23.03 -10.56
C LYS A 234 -4.80 23.62 -10.88
N ASP A 235 -4.61 24.90 -10.68
CA ASP A 235 -3.39 25.65 -10.98
C ASP A 235 -2.48 25.86 -9.76
N LEU A 236 -2.78 25.17 -8.64
CA LEU A 236 -2.06 25.35 -7.38
C LEU A 236 -0.56 25.05 -7.50
N VAL A 237 -0.21 23.92 -8.16
CA VAL A 237 1.20 23.55 -8.39
C VAL A 237 1.90 24.56 -9.29
N GLU A 238 1.22 25.04 -10.31
CA GLU A 238 1.77 26.06 -11.22
C GLU A 238 2.11 27.36 -10.48
N ARG A 239 1.18 27.85 -9.67
CA ARG A 239 1.40 29.03 -8.83
C ARG A 239 2.57 28.84 -7.88
N PHE A 240 2.63 27.72 -7.19
CA PHE A 240 3.73 27.37 -6.29
C PHE A 240 5.09 27.37 -6.99
N LEU A 241 5.17 26.79 -8.20
CA LEU A 241 6.42 26.74 -8.96
C LEU A 241 6.86 28.13 -9.47
N LEU A 242 5.93 28.96 -9.92
CA LEU A 242 6.23 30.35 -10.37
C LEU A 242 6.70 31.21 -9.21
N GLU A 243 6.15 31.04 -8.03
CA GLU A 243 6.54 31.78 -6.83
C GLU A 243 7.94 31.37 -6.34
N ARG A 244 8.24 30.06 -6.36
CA ARG A 244 9.50 29.53 -5.87
C ARG A 244 10.66 29.66 -6.85
N TYR A 245 10.40 29.66 -8.14
CA TYR A 245 11.40 29.69 -9.21
C TYR A 245 11.07 30.78 -10.26
N PRO A 246 10.99 32.06 -9.87
CA PRO A 246 10.52 33.14 -10.76
C PRO A 246 11.43 33.37 -11.96
N SER A 247 12.74 33.12 -11.84
CA SER A 247 13.70 33.14 -12.94
C SER A 247 14.95 32.34 -12.57
N SER A 248 15.04 31.13 -13.04
CA SER A 248 16.24 30.32 -12.81
C SER A 248 17.23 30.47 -13.98
N GLN A 249 18.47 30.80 -13.67
CA GLN A 249 19.58 30.81 -14.64
C GLN A 249 20.14 29.40 -14.86
N GLU A 250 19.88 28.48 -13.95
CA GLU A 250 20.35 27.10 -14.04
C GLU A 250 19.59 26.33 -15.12
N GLU A 251 20.32 25.64 -15.99
CA GLU A 251 19.77 24.88 -17.11
C GLU A 251 18.80 23.77 -16.65
N ILE A 252 19.12 23.10 -15.53
CA ILE A 252 18.25 22.04 -14.97
C ILE A 252 16.87 22.59 -14.56
N ASN A 253 16.82 23.79 -13.98
CA ASN A 253 15.55 24.39 -13.55
C ASN A 253 14.75 24.89 -14.76
N ARG A 254 15.39 25.37 -15.82
CA ARG A 254 14.73 25.68 -17.08
C ARG A 254 14.10 24.43 -17.69
N LEU A 255 14.84 23.32 -17.72
CA LEU A 255 14.34 22.05 -18.22
C LEU A 255 13.17 21.51 -17.39
N ARG A 256 13.20 21.66 -16.05
CA ARG A 256 12.08 21.34 -15.16
C ARG A 256 10.82 22.12 -15.52
N LEU A 257 10.95 23.44 -15.74
CA LEU A 257 9.81 24.28 -16.11
C LEU A 257 9.26 23.96 -17.51
N GLU A 258 10.14 23.71 -18.48
CA GLU A 258 9.75 23.27 -19.82
C GLU A 258 9.01 21.94 -19.80
N PHE A 259 9.51 20.96 -19.02
CA PHE A 259 8.87 19.67 -18.81
C PHE A 259 7.45 19.84 -18.21
N GLN A 260 7.32 20.63 -17.14
CA GLN A 260 6.03 20.93 -16.51
C GLN A 260 5.07 21.58 -17.52
N LYS A 261 5.54 22.55 -18.29
CA LYS A 261 4.73 23.25 -19.28
C LYS A 261 4.26 22.32 -20.41
N ALA A 262 5.15 21.44 -20.90
CA ALA A 262 4.81 20.49 -21.96
C ALA A 262 3.72 19.51 -21.52
N VAL A 263 3.92 18.87 -20.33
CA VAL A 263 2.94 17.95 -19.75
C VAL A 263 1.59 18.63 -19.51
N ARG A 264 1.61 19.85 -18.99
CA ARG A 264 0.41 20.65 -18.76
C ARG A 264 -0.36 20.93 -20.03
N SER A 265 0.33 21.28 -21.12
CA SER A 265 -0.29 21.54 -22.42
C SER A 265 -1.00 20.29 -22.96
N GLU A 266 -0.39 19.12 -22.84
CA GLU A 266 -1.00 17.83 -23.24
C GLU A 266 -2.27 17.54 -22.43
N VAL A 267 -2.21 17.72 -21.10
CA VAL A 267 -3.38 17.49 -20.24
C VAL A 267 -4.52 18.47 -20.54
N GLU A 268 -4.22 19.74 -20.78
CA GLU A 268 -5.26 20.74 -21.14
C GLU A 268 -5.88 20.45 -22.52
N ALA A 269 -5.16 19.82 -23.42
CA ALA A 269 -5.65 19.43 -24.75
C ALA A 269 -6.57 18.17 -24.73
N LEU A 270 -6.58 17.38 -23.65
CA LEU A 270 -7.41 16.18 -23.55
C LEU A 270 -8.89 16.52 -23.62
N ASP A 271 -9.64 15.77 -24.42
CA ASP A 271 -11.11 15.79 -24.37
C ASP A 271 -11.58 15.22 -23.01
N PRO A 272 -12.34 15.99 -22.23
CA PRO A 272 -12.87 15.49 -20.96
C PRO A 272 -13.62 14.15 -21.08
N GLN A 273 -14.39 13.93 -22.13
CA GLN A 273 -15.17 12.70 -22.33
C GLN A 273 -14.33 11.43 -22.53
N GLU A 274 -13.06 11.59 -22.91
CA GLU A 274 -12.16 10.48 -23.10
C GLU A 274 -11.31 10.13 -21.86
N ILE A 275 -11.38 10.91 -20.77
CA ILE A 275 -10.56 10.72 -19.57
C ILE A 275 -11.00 9.54 -18.70
N PRO A 276 -12.33 9.29 -18.45
CA PRO A 276 -12.77 8.20 -17.58
C PRO A 276 -12.20 6.85 -18.03
N GLY A 277 -11.63 6.10 -17.09
CA GLY A 277 -11.07 4.77 -17.38
C GLY A 277 -9.78 4.75 -18.21
N LYS A 278 -9.16 5.90 -18.49
CA LYS A 278 -7.89 5.95 -19.23
C LYS A 278 -6.68 5.65 -18.33
N THR A 279 -5.62 5.20 -18.99
CA THR A 279 -4.30 5.10 -18.38
C THR A 279 -3.36 6.08 -19.08
N PHE A 280 -2.69 6.89 -18.27
CA PHE A 280 -1.68 7.83 -18.70
C PHE A 280 -0.30 7.41 -18.20
N ALA A 281 0.74 7.83 -18.90
CA ALA A 281 2.13 7.65 -18.50
C ALA A 281 2.84 9.01 -18.39
N LEU A 282 3.70 9.14 -17.38
CA LEU A 282 4.59 10.26 -17.20
C LEU A 282 6.01 9.75 -17.06
N THR A 283 6.74 9.75 -18.18
CA THR A 283 8.10 9.23 -18.25
C THR A 283 9.11 10.36 -18.32
N ALA A 284 10.00 10.45 -17.35
CA ALA A 284 11.07 11.44 -17.36
C ALA A 284 12.26 10.98 -16.50
N PRO A 285 13.49 11.40 -16.80
CA PRO A 285 14.66 11.13 -15.97
C PRO A 285 14.46 11.54 -14.50
N THR A 286 15.23 10.94 -13.61
CA THR A 286 15.26 11.34 -12.21
C THR A 286 15.71 12.80 -12.06
N GLY A 287 15.10 13.54 -11.11
CA GLY A 287 15.47 14.94 -10.83
C GLY A 287 14.70 16.00 -11.63
N LEU A 288 13.83 15.62 -12.59
CA LEU A 288 13.02 16.58 -13.38
C LEU A 288 11.72 17.05 -12.70
N GLY A 289 11.47 16.67 -11.46
CA GLY A 289 10.27 17.13 -10.73
C GLY A 289 9.00 16.38 -11.10
N LYS A 290 9.08 15.09 -11.45
CA LYS A 290 7.93 14.21 -11.76
C LYS A 290 6.85 14.25 -10.69
N THR A 291 7.21 14.25 -9.41
CA THR A 291 6.26 14.23 -8.29
C THR A 291 5.29 15.41 -8.32
N LEU A 292 5.80 16.64 -8.54
CA LEU A 292 4.96 17.85 -8.66
C LEU A 292 4.20 17.86 -9.99
N ALA A 293 4.81 17.37 -11.08
CA ALA A 293 4.12 17.24 -12.36
C ALA A 293 2.91 16.30 -12.27
N ALA A 294 3.04 15.19 -11.57
CA ALA A 294 1.94 14.25 -11.37
C ALA A 294 0.80 14.84 -10.53
N LEU A 295 1.12 15.62 -9.51
CA LEU A 295 0.10 16.34 -8.74
C LEU A 295 -0.62 17.38 -9.61
N ASP A 296 0.12 18.15 -10.42
CA ASP A 296 -0.45 19.15 -11.37
C ASP A 296 -1.37 18.47 -12.39
N VAL A 297 -0.92 17.35 -12.98
CA VAL A 297 -1.73 16.50 -13.88
C VAL A 297 -3.01 16.05 -13.19
N ALA A 298 -2.89 15.48 -12.00
CA ALA A 298 -4.04 14.93 -11.27
C ALA A 298 -5.06 16.02 -10.91
N LEU A 299 -4.63 17.19 -10.46
CA LEU A 299 -5.53 18.32 -10.17
C LEU A 299 -6.26 18.82 -11.42
N ARG A 300 -5.62 18.82 -12.58
CA ARG A 300 -6.23 19.21 -13.85
C ARG A 300 -7.20 18.15 -14.36
N LEU A 301 -6.82 16.88 -14.35
CA LEU A 301 -7.70 15.76 -14.69
C LEU A 301 -8.93 15.74 -13.77
N ARG A 302 -8.74 15.93 -12.46
CA ARG A 302 -9.80 16.03 -11.46
C ARG A 302 -10.84 17.08 -11.85
N THR A 303 -10.38 18.29 -12.23
CA THR A 303 -11.27 19.38 -12.64
C THR A 303 -12.04 19.07 -13.92
N LYS A 304 -11.40 18.37 -14.88
CA LYS A 304 -12.07 17.92 -16.11
C LYS A 304 -13.13 16.85 -15.83
N LEU A 305 -12.82 15.87 -15.01
CA LEU A 305 -13.74 14.79 -14.61
C LEU A 305 -14.95 15.33 -13.82
N GLN A 306 -14.72 16.26 -12.90
CA GLN A 306 -15.80 16.91 -12.15
C GLN A 306 -16.82 17.60 -13.07
N LYS A 307 -16.38 18.20 -14.17
CA LYS A 307 -17.28 18.84 -15.14
C LYS A 307 -18.15 17.82 -15.91
N ILE A 308 -17.63 16.62 -16.16
CA ILE A 308 -18.37 15.56 -16.88
C ILE A 308 -19.44 14.96 -15.98
N TRP A 309 -19.03 14.66 -14.74
CA TRP A 309 -19.93 13.97 -13.81
C TRP A 309 -20.92 14.92 -13.12
N ALA A 310 -20.80 16.23 -13.34
CA ALA A 310 -21.61 17.28 -12.70
C ALA A 310 -21.73 17.07 -11.18
N GLU A 311 -20.65 16.58 -10.57
CA GLU A 311 -20.60 16.20 -9.17
C GLU A 311 -20.11 17.35 -8.29
N ASP A 312 -20.77 17.54 -7.15
CA ASP A 312 -20.28 18.43 -6.09
C ASP A 312 -19.03 17.87 -5.39
N ARG A 313 -18.70 16.60 -5.64
CA ARG A 313 -17.54 15.91 -5.06
C ARG A 313 -16.53 15.55 -6.14
N PRO A 314 -15.44 16.31 -6.27
CA PRO A 314 -14.41 16.00 -7.25
C PRO A 314 -13.72 14.66 -6.95
N PRO A 315 -13.16 13.97 -7.96
CA PRO A 315 -12.40 12.72 -7.77
C PRO A 315 -11.32 12.83 -6.70
N ARG A 316 -11.12 11.76 -5.91
CA ARG A 316 -9.96 11.66 -5.02
C ARG A 316 -8.69 11.37 -5.81
N ILE A 317 -7.57 11.82 -5.28
CA ILE A 317 -6.23 11.52 -5.82
C ILE A 317 -5.56 10.54 -4.87
N VAL A 318 -5.25 9.33 -5.35
CA VAL A 318 -4.52 8.31 -4.58
C VAL A 318 -3.12 8.18 -5.14
N TYR A 319 -2.13 8.66 -4.41
CA TYR A 319 -0.72 8.62 -4.78
C TYR A 319 -0.05 7.44 -4.06
N ALA A 320 0.23 6.38 -4.79
CA ALA A 320 0.78 5.15 -4.26
C ALA A 320 2.26 4.96 -4.63
N LEU A 321 3.04 4.49 -3.67
CA LEU A 321 4.50 4.34 -3.72
C LEU A 321 4.95 2.99 -3.16
N PRO A 322 6.09 2.44 -3.62
CA PRO A 322 6.58 1.15 -3.12
C PRO A 322 7.19 1.23 -1.72
N PHE A 323 7.79 2.36 -1.34
CA PHE A 323 8.62 2.48 -0.14
C PHE A 323 8.17 3.61 0.78
N ILE A 324 8.17 3.37 2.11
CA ILE A 324 7.70 4.32 3.12
C ILE A 324 8.56 5.60 3.16
N ASN A 325 9.88 5.47 2.97
CA ASN A 325 10.78 6.64 3.01
C ASN A 325 10.42 7.69 1.93
N ILE A 326 9.99 7.23 0.75
CA ILE A 326 9.57 8.12 -0.34
C ILE A 326 8.22 8.77 0.00
N ILE A 327 7.35 8.07 0.72
CA ILE A 327 6.05 8.61 1.13
C ILE A 327 6.23 9.85 1.99
N GLU A 328 7.12 9.81 2.98
CA GLU A 328 7.39 10.95 3.86
C GLU A 328 7.89 12.16 3.07
N GLN A 329 8.81 11.94 2.13
CA GLN A 329 9.33 13.00 1.26
C GLN A 329 8.24 13.60 0.36
N ASN A 330 7.47 12.76 -0.33
CA ASN A 330 6.43 13.24 -1.25
C ASN A 330 5.26 13.88 -0.50
N TYR A 331 4.92 13.36 0.68
CA TYR A 331 3.94 13.98 1.56
C TYR A 331 4.37 15.40 1.97
N GLN A 332 5.62 15.59 2.37
CA GLN A 332 6.17 16.90 2.71
C GLN A 332 6.15 17.85 1.51
N GLU A 333 6.47 17.39 0.30
CA GLU A 333 6.40 18.22 -0.91
C GLU A 333 4.95 18.63 -1.23
N PHE A 334 3.99 17.72 -1.10
CA PHE A 334 2.57 18.04 -1.28
C PHE A 334 2.07 18.97 -0.17
N GLN A 335 2.52 18.78 1.05
CA GLN A 335 2.20 19.66 2.17
C GLN A 335 2.67 21.10 1.90
N LYS A 336 3.90 21.31 1.37
CA LYS A 336 4.40 22.64 0.99
C LYS A 336 3.54 23.30 -0.10
N VAL A 337 3.08 22.53 -1.08
CA VAL A 337 2.20 23.05 -2.14
C VAL A 337 0.84 23.43 -1.58
N LEU A 338 0.26 22.56 -0.76
CA LEU A 338 -1.08 22.74 -0.23
C LEU A 338 -1.14 23.78 0.89
N SER A 339 -0.05 24.01 1.63
CA SER A 339 -0.01 24.94 2.77
C SER A 339 -0.39 26.38 2.39
N SER A 340 -0.22 26.76 1.12
CA SER A 340 -0.65 28.08 0.64
C SER A 340 -2.17 28.31 0.68
N LEU A 341 -2.97 27.24 0.85
CA LEU A 341 -4.44 27.35 0.93
C LEU A 341 -4.96 27.61 2.34
N TRP A 342 -4.12 27.42 3.38
CA TRP A 342 -4.50 27.58 4.78
C TRP A 342 -3.52 28.48 5.54
N PRO A 343 -4.00 29.18 6.59
CA PRO A 343 -3.12 30.03 7.40
C PRO A 343 -2.12 29.20 8.24
N LYS A 344 -0.94 29.77 8.50
CA LYS A 344 0.11 29.20 9.36
C LYS A 344 0.68 27.83 8.90
N ASP A 345 0.78 27.61 7.59
CA ASP A 345 1.30 26.36 7.00
C ASP A 345 0.55 25.09 7.47
N PHE A 346 -0.66 25.24 7.98
CA PHE A 346 -1.53 24.15 8.37
C PHE A 346 -2.17 23.51 7.13
N VAL A 347 -2.12 22.20 7.00
CA VAL A 347 -2.87 21.43 5.99
C VAL A 347 -3.71 20.39 6.72
N PRO A 348 -5.05 20.46 6.63
CA PRO A 348 -5.91 19.48 7.31
C PRO A 348 -5.82 18.11 6.65
N GLU A 349 -6.01 17.04 7.42
CA GLU A 349 -6.03 15.67 6.89
C GLU A 349 -7.20 15.43 5.92
N THR A 350 -8.24 16.25 5.94
CA THR A 350 -9.30 16.28 4.91
C THR A 350 -8.76 16.62 3.53
N ALA A 351 -7.70 17.43 3.43
CA ALA A 351 -7.05 17.79 2.17
C ALA A 351 -5.94 16.83 1.78
N LEU A 352 -5.07 16.47 2.73
CA LEU A 352 -3.89 15.65 2.50
C LEU A 352 -3.71 14.61 3.59
N LEU A 353 -3.88 13.34 3.25
CA LEU A 353 -3.75 12.20 4.15
C LEU A 353 -2.49 11.40 3.83
N ARG A 354 -1.73 11.07 4.86
CA ARG A 354 -0.65 10.10 4.80
C ARG A 354 -1.13 8.77 5.42
N HIS A 355 -1.16 7.70 4.63
CA HIS A 355 -1.65 6.41 5.10
C HIS A 355 -0.69 5.26 4.81
N HIS A 356 0.05 4.85 5.82
CA HIS A 356 0.86 3.63 5.85
C HIS A 356 0.95 3.10 7.29
N HIS A 357 1.44 1.87 7.47
CA HIS A 357 1.40 1.20 8.77
C HIS A 357 2.26 1.86 9.87
N LEU A 358 3.18 2.76 9.52
CA LEU A 358 4.01 3.53 10.45
C LEU A 358 3.52 4.97 10.65
N ALA A 359 2.56 5.45 9.85
CA ALA A 359 2.09 6.83 9.94
C ALA A 359 1.44 7.07 11.32
N GLU A 360 1.72 8.22 11.91
CA GLU A 360 1.00 8.69 13.08
C GLU A 360 -0.49 8.83 12.75
N ILE A 361 -1.34 8.42 13.67
CA ILE A 361 -2.79 8.54 13.49
C ILE A 361 -3.24 9.83 14.13
N SER A 362 -3.50 10.80 13.28
CA SER A 362 -4.22 12.02 13.61
C SER A 362 -5.15 12.31 12.45
N TYR A 363 -6.28 12.89 12.72
CA TYR A 363 -7.17 13.40 11.70
C TYR A 363 -7.72 14.75 12.17
N ARG A 364 -7.26 15.80 11.52
CA ARG A 364 -7.64 17.17 11.82
C ARG A 364 -8.48 17.69 10.65
N THR A 365 -9.59 18.25 10.98
CA THR A 365 -10.38 19.07 10.07
C THR A 365 -9.87 20.53 10.09
N GLU A 366 -10.48 21.41 9.36
CA GLU A 366 -10.15 22.84 9.44
C GLU A 366 -10.42 23.44 10.82
N ASN A 367 -11.31 22.83 11.60
CA ASN A 367 -11.81 23.39 12.85
C ASN A 367 -11.32 22.67 14.11
N GLU A 368 -11.04 21.35 14.03
CA GLU A 368 -10.74 20.53 15.19
C GLU A 368 -9.92 19.27 14.89
N ALA A 369 -9.25 18.75 15.91
CA ALA A 369 -8.65 17.42 15.91
C ALA A 369 -9.68 16.40 16.42
N LEU A 370 -9.89 15.31 15.69
CA LEU A 370 -10.87 14.30 16.04
C LEU A 370 -10.33 13.30 17.07
N PRO A 371 -11.21 12.69 17.88
CA PRO A 371 -10.86 11.58 18.75
C PRO A 371 -10.21 10.42 17.97
N LEU A 372 -9.34 9.66 18.63
CA LEU A 372 -8.54 8.62 17.99
C LEU A 372 -9.37 7.59 17.21
N GLU A 373 -10.51 7.14 17.72
CA GLU A 373 -11.35 6.16 17.02
C GLU A 373 -11.95 6.72 15.72
N GLN A 374 -12.40 7.97 15.76
CA GLN A 374 -12.92 8.66 14.58
C GLN A 374 -11.78 8.97 13.59
N ALA A 375 -10.61 9.41 14.08
CA ALA A 375 -9.43 9.64 13.26
C ALA A 375 -8.97 8.37 12.55
N LEU A 376 -8.97 7.22 13.24
CA LEU A 376 -8.70 5.90 12.66
C LEU A 376 -9.68 5.54 11.55
N LEU A 377 -10.98 5.73 11.81
CA LEU A 377 -12.00 5.40 10.83
C LEU A 377 -11.81 6.21 9.55
N LEU A 378 -11.70 7.54 9.66
CA LEU A 378 -11.55 8.42 8.49
C LEU A 378 -10.24 8.18 7.73
N THR A 379 -9.16 7.84 8.45
CA THR A 379 -7.89 7.45 7.84
C THR A 379 -8.01 6.13 7.09
N ASP A 380 -8.62 5.12 7.72
CA ASP A 380 -8.81 3.79 7.13
C ASP A 380 -9.79 3.81 5.95
N SER A 381 -10.76 4.71 5.95
CA SER A 381 -11.73 4.89 4.86
C SER A 381 -11.23 5.80 3.72
N TRP A 382 -10.09 6.47 3.87
CA TRP A 382 -9.56 7.43 2.90
C TRP A 382 -10.50 8.63 2.64
N GLU A 383 -11.03 9.20 3.71
CA GLU A 383 -11.91 10.38 3.63
C GLU A 383 -11.12 11.70 3.45
N SER A 384 -10.30 11.77 2.41
CA SER A 384 -9.42 12.91 2.11
C SER A 384 -9.38 13.16 0.60
N GLU A 385 -8.95 14.37 0.19
CA GLU A 385 -8.85 14.73 -1.23
C GLU A 385 -7.64 14.11 -1.91
N VAL A 386 -6.48 14.16 -1.23
CA VAL A 386 -5.21 13.59 -1.70
C VAL A 386 -4.72 12.60 -0.65
N ILE A 387 -4.52 11.36 -1.04
CA ILE A 387 -4.06 10.28 -0.20
C ILE A 387 -2.68 9.83 -0.68
N VAL A 388 -1.66 9.95 0.16
CA VAL A 388 -0.32 9.42 -0.10
C VAL A 388 -0.15 8.11 0.67
N THR A 389 0.07 7.01 -0.06
CA THR A 389 0.00 5.66 0.51
C THR A 389 1.03 4.70 -0.07
N THR A 390 1.09 3.47 0.45
CA THR A 390 1.96 2.40 -0.08
C THR A 390 1.25 1.57 -1.15
N PHE A 391 2.02 0.93 -2.04
CA PHE A 391 1.51 -0.13 -2.90
C PHE A 391 0.83 -1.25 -2.11
N VAL A 392 1.37 -1.62 -0.94
CA VAL A 392 0.75 -2.63 -0.08
C VAL A 392 -0.67 -2.23 0.31
N GLN A 393 -0.89 -0.98 0.75
CA GLN A 393 -2.23 -0.50 1.10
C GLN A 393 -3.17 -0.50 -0.11
N LEU A 394 -2.71 0.01 -1.26
CA LEU A 394 -3.52 0.06 -2.48
C LEU A 394 -3.86 -1.34 -2.99
N PHE A 395 -2.85 -2.20 -3.17
CA PHE A 395 -3.08 -3.53 -3.74
C PHE A 395 -3.85 -4.46 -2.81
N GLN A 396 -3.67 -4.35 -1.49
CA GLN A 396 -4.52 -5.04 -0.52
C GLN A 396 -5.97 -4.50 -0.51
N THR A 397 -6.18 -3.25 -0.92
CA THR A 397 -7.54 -2.70 -1.09
C THR A 397 -8.23 -3.28 -2.32
N ILE A 398 -7.54 -3.47 -3.42
CA ILE A 398 -8.15 -3.92 -4.69
C ILE A 398 -8.12 -5.44 -4.89
N LEU A 399 -7.15 -6.14 -4.31
CA LEU A 399 -6.97 -7.60 -4.41
C LEU A 399 -7.22 -8.32 -3.08
N GLY A 400 -7.35 -7.58 -1.98
CA GLY A 400 -7.46 -8.16 -0.65
C GLY A 400 -8.88 -8.64 -0.33
N TYR A 401 -8.98 -9.30 0.81
CA TYR A 401 -10.21 -9.85 1.37
C TYR A 401 -10.47 -9.37 2.81
N GLN A 402 -9.49 -8.73 3.41
CA GLN A 402 -9.55 -8.29 4.80
C GLN A 402 -10.37 -7.01 4.95
N ASN A 403 -11.26 -6.96 5.94
CA ASN A 403 -12.16 -5.83 6.21
C ASN A 403 -11.44 -4.48 6.25
N ARG A 404 -10.31 -4.39 6.98
CA ARG A 404 -9.54 -3.14 7.12
C ARG A 404 -9.03 -2.56 5.81
N PHE A 405 -8.77 -3.41 4.80
CA PHE A 405 -8.31 -2.96 3.50
C PHE A 405 -9.48 -2.65 2.57
N LEU A 406 -10.48 -3.53 2.55
CA LEU A 406 -11.64 -3.37 1.66
C LEU A 406 -12.51 -2.17 2.03
N ARG A 407 -12.57 -1.74 3.28
CA ARG A 407 -13.41 -0.62 3.75
C ARG A 407 -13.31 0.63 2.89
N LYS A 408 -12.16 0.93 2.33
CA LYS A 408 -11.89 2.12 1.52
C LYS A 408 -12.11 1.94 0.01
N LEU A 409 -12.47 0.74 -0.46
CA LEU A 409 -12.54 0.42 -1.89
C LEU A 409 -13.55 1.29 -2.63
N HIS A 410 -14.71 1.57 -2.05
CA HIS A 410 -15.73 2.43 -2.64
C HIS A 410 -15.22 3.86 -2.90
N ASN A 411 -14.22 4.34 -2.16
CA ASN A 411 -13.58 5.63 -2.36
C ASN A 411 -12.61 5.68 -3.57
N LEU A 412 -12.39 4.54 -4.23
CA LEU A 412 -11.71 4.51 -5.54
C LEU A 412 -12.64 4.78 -6.72
N ILE A 413 -13.97 4.82 -6.54
CA ILE A 413 -14.90 5.14 -7.62
C ILE A 413 -14.58 6.51 -8.18
N GLY A 414 -14.31 6.59 -9.48
CA GLY A 414 -13.96 7.82 -10.17
C GLY A 414 -12.61 8.43 -9.78
N SER A 415 -11.79 7.79 -8.94
CA SER A 415 -10.52 8.34 -8.46
C SER A 415 -9.44 8.41 -9.54
N ILE A 416 -8.43 9.24 -9.27
CA ILE A 416 -7.19 9.28 -10.04
C ILE A 416 -6.11 8.59 -9.20
N VAL A 417 -5.64 7.44 -9.69
CA VAL A 417 -4.63 6.62 -9.02
C VAL A 417 -3.27 6.86 -9.68
N ILE A 418 -2.35 7.46 -8.94
CA ILE A 418 -0.97 7.67 -9.37
C ILE A 418 -0.13 6.53 -8.83
N LEU A 419 0.55 5.82 -9.72
CA LEU A 419 1.45 4.72 -9.40
C LEU A 419 2.88 5.18 -9.67
N ASP A 420 3.56 5.65 -8.64
CA ASP A 420 4.93 6.15 -8.73
C ASP A 420 5.94 5.02 -8.51
N GLU A 421 7.01 5.01 -9.32
CA GLU A 421 8.02 3.94 -9.32
C GLU A 421 7.39 2.54 -9.46
N ILE A 422 6.40 2.43 -10.36
CA ILE A 422 5.60 1.21 -10.54
C ILE A 422 6.44 -0.02 -10.93
N GLN A 423 7.62 0.17 -11.52
CA GLN A 423 8.56 -0.92 -11.85
C GLN A 423 9.08 -1.66 -10.61
N ALA A 424 8.94 -1.08 -9.40
CA ALA A 424 9.27 -1.76 -8.15
C ALA A 424 8.30 -2.89 -7.78
N LEU A 425 7.18 -3.04 -8.50
CA LEU A 425 6.30 -4.19 -8.36
C LEU A 425 7.00 -5.45 -8.90
N PRO A 426 6.93 -6.59 -8.17
CA PRO A 426 7.40 -7.86 -8.69
C PRO A 426 6.80 -8.18 -10.07
N MET A 427 7.66 -8.46 -11.05
CA MET A 427 7.25 -8.58 -12.45
C MET A 427 6.30 -9.76 -12.71
N GLU A 428 6.32 -10.79 -11.88
CA GLU A 428 5.37 -11.92 -11.93
C GLU A 428 3.92 -11.48 -11.68
N TYR A 429 3.69 -10.35 -11.00
CA TYR A 429 2.36 -9.80 -10.77
C TYR A 429 1.90 -8.78 -11.82
N TRP A 430 2.75 -8.37 -12.77
CA TRP A 430 2.36 -7.38 -13.78
C TRP A 430 1.13 -7.78 -14.59
N PRO A 431 0.99 -9.05 -15.06
CA PRO A 431 -0.22 -9.48 -15.78
C PRO A 431 -1.49 -9.40 -14.92
N LEU A 432 -1.41 -9.77 -13.65
CA LEU A 432 -2.52 -9.65 -12.70
C LEU A 432 -2.93 -8.20 -12.50
N VAL A 433 -1.95 -7.33 -12.19
CA VAL A 433 -2.15 -5.90 -11.95
C VAL A 433 -2.81 -5.24 -13.16
N ARG A 434 -2.36 -5.55 -14.37
CA ARG A 434 -2.97 -5.07 -15.61
C ARG A 434 -4.45 -5.43 -15.71
N LYS A 435 -4.79 -6.72 -15.55
CA LYS A 435 -6.17 -7.22 -15.60
C LYS A 435 -7.06 -6.58 -14.54
N VAL A 436 -6.59 -6.49 -13.30
CA VAL A 436 -7.37 -5.89 -12.21
C VAL A 436 -7.60 -4.39 -12.44
N PHE A 437 -6.58 -3.63 -12.86
CA PHE A 437 -6.79 -2.23 -13.20
C PHE A 437 -7.68 -2.03 -14.43
N GLU A 438 -7.68 -2.95 -15.38
CA GLU A 438 -8.65 -2.93 -16.49
C GLU A 438 -10.08 -3.04 -15.97
N VAL A 439 -10.36 -3.92 -15.01
CA VAL A 439 -11.66 -4.04 -14.34
C VAL A 439 -12.01 -2.74 -13.61
N LEU A 440 -11.09 -2.19 -12.80
CA LEU A 440 -11.34 -0.94 -12.07
C LEU A 440 -11.62 0.25 -13.00
N ARG A 441 -10.86 0.37 -14.08
CA ARG A 441 -11.06 1.42 -15.09
C ARG A 441 -12.43 1.32 -15.75
N ARG A 442 -12.83 0.11 -16.13
CA ARG A 442 -14.09 -0.14 -16.83
C ARG A 442 -15.31 -0.01 -15.91
N GLU A 443 -15.23 -0.55 -14.71
CA GLU A 443 -16.37 -0.65 -13.79
C GLU A 443 -16.49 0.57 -12.87
N LEU A 444 -15.37 1.19 -12.45
CA LEU A 444 -15.34 2.31 -11.50
C LEU A 444 -14.94 3.66 -12.13
N GLY A 445 -14.60 3.69 -13.43
CA GLY A 445 -14.11 4.92 -14.07
C GLY A 445 -12.77 5.43 -13.53
N VAL A 446 -11.97 4.58 -12.87
CA VAL A 446 -10.66 4.94 -12.32
C VAL A 446 -9.73 5.40 -13.43
N VAL A 447 -9.06 6.53 -13.22
CA VAL A 447 -7.98 7.02 -14.09
C VAL A 447 -6.65 6.63 -13.48
N VAL A 448 -5.76 6.04 -14.27
CA VAL A 448 -4.43 5.62 -13.82
C VAL A 448 -3.36 6.52 -14.41
N LEU A 449 -2.44 7.01 -13.58
CA LEU A 449 -1.23 7.70 -14.00
C LEU A 449 -0.01 6.90 -13.53
N GLN A 450 0.62 6.17 -14.44
CA GLN A 450 1.90 5.53 -14.11
C GLN A 450 3.06 6.51 -14.25
N MET A 451 3.91 6.53 -13.23
CA MET A 451 5.11 7.35 -13.20
C MET A 451 6.36 6.51 -13.07
N THR A 452 7.40 6.87 -13.82
CA THR A 452 8.67 6.15 -13.77
C THR A 452 9.78 6.95 -14.45
N ALA A 453 11.02 6.62 -14.13
CA ALA A 453 12.19 7.08 -14.88
C ALA A 453 12.34 6.36 -16.23
N THR A 454 11.70 5.19 -16.39
CA THR A 454 11.77 4.34 -17.58
C THR A 454 10.39 3.76 -17.84
N ARG A 455 10.01 3.51 -19.09
CA ARG A 455 8.66 3.03 -19.41
C ARG A 455 8.52 1.52 -19.13
N PRO A 456 7.93 1.09 -18.02
CA PRO A 456 7.63 -0.31 -17.79
C PRO A 456 6.48 -0.77 -18.68
N LEU A 457 6.49 -2.05 -19.05
CA LEU A 457 5.45 -2.66 -19.89
C LEU A 457 4.21 -3.12 -19.10
N ILE A 458 3.96 -2.55 -17.92
CA ILE A 458 2.78 -2.93 -17.12
C ILE A 458 1.51 -2.46 -17.83
N PHE A 459 1.47 -1.22 -18.28
CA PHE A 459 0.37 -0.66 -19.06
C PHE A 459 0.90 -0.17 -20.43
N PRO A 460 1.11 -1.05 -21.40
CA PRO A 460 1.68 -0.70 -22.69
C PRO A 460 0.77 0.25 -23.49
N GLU A 461 -0.53 0.23 -23.21
CA GLU A 461 -1.54 1.10 -23.82
C GLU A 461 -1.57 2.52 -23.23
N ALA A 462 -0.82 2.80 -22.18
CA ALA A 462 -0.84 4.10 -21.52
C ALA A 462 -0.45 5.24 -22.46
N GLN A 463 -1.28 6.27 -22.48
CA GLN A 463 -1.00 7.49 -23.25
C GLN A 463 0.09 8.33 -22.54
N GLU A 464 1.21 8.54 -23.23
CA GLU A 464 2.28 9.38 -22.70
C GLU A 464 1.87 10.85 -22.65
N LEU A 465 2.07 11.51 -21.51
CA LEU A 465 1.72 12.92 -21.30
C LEU A 465 2.83 13.90 -21.68
N HIS A 466 4.02 13.43 -21.98
CA HIS A 466 5.06 14.25 -22.57
C HIS A 466 5.23 13.89 -24.04
N PRO A 467 5.16 14.84 -24.97
CA PRO A 467 5.13 14.51 -26.41
C PRO A 467 6.38 13.76 -26.90
N ASN A 468 7.52 13.96 -26.25
CA ASN A 468 8.74 13.23 -26.56
C ASN A 468 9.64 13.03 -25.33
N PRO A 469 9.41 11.99 -24.52
CA PRO A 469 10.22 11.73 -23.32
C PRO A 469 11.70 11.52 -23.60
N LYS A 470 12.06 10.94 -24.76
CA LYS A 470 13.45 10.66 -25.13
C LYS A 470 14.31 11.93 -25.23
N VAL A 471 13.73 13.05 -25.65
CA VAL A 471 14.43 14.33 -25.69
C VAL A 471 14.92 14.77 -24.32
N LEU A 472 14.16 14.45 -23.26
CA LEU A 472 14.55 14.78 -21.88
C LEU A 472 15.82 14.05 -21.45
N PHE A 473 15.94 12.77 -21.81
CA PHE A 473 17.15 11.97 -21.57
C PHE A 473 18.35 12.49 -22.37
N HIS A 474 18.15 12.89 -23.62
CA HIS A 474 19.19 13.47 -24.45
C HIS A 474 19.71 14.81 -23.91
N ARG A 475 18.82 15.64 -23.39
CA ARG A 475 19.20 16.97 -22.86
C ARG A 475 19.87 16.89 -21.48
N LEU A 476 19.50 15.92 -20.67
CA LEU A 476 20.08 15.76 -19.34
C LEU A 476 21.48 15.15 -19.36
N ASN A 477 21.70 14.08 -20.08
CA ASN A 477 22.97 13.38 -20.30
C ASN A 477 24.12 13.63 -19.26
N ARG A 478 23.77 13.54 -17.98
CA ARG A 478 24.62 13.93 -16.84
C ARG A 478 25.65 12.89 -16.45
N THR A 479 25.37 11.64 -16.80
CA THR A 479 26.17 10.49 -16.34
C THR A 479 26.59 9.60 -17.50
N LYS A 480 27.71 8.92 -17.28
CA LYS A 480 28.26 7.92 -18.18
C LYS A 480 28.45 6.61 -17.42
N LEU A 481 27.75 5.58 -17.80
CA LEU A 481 27.91 4.24 -17.27
C LEU A 481 29.16 3.61 -17.87
N LEU A 482 30.10 3.22 -17.03
CA LEU A 482 31.34 2.53 -17.38
C LEU A 482 31.22 1.06 -16.92
N VAL A 483 31.04 0.14 -17.87
CA VAL A 483 30.90 -1.28 -17.59
C VAL A 483 32.27 -1.94 -17.63
N ARG A 484 32.62 -2.61 -16.53
CA ARG A 484 33.88 -3.31 -16.37
C ARG A 484 33.68 -4.81 -16.16
N GLU A 485 34.78 -5.56 -16.24
CA GLU A 485 34.77 -6.98 -15.97
C GLU A 485 34.59 -7.26 -14.48
N GLU A 486 34.18 -8.48 -14.15
CA GLU A 486 33.99 -8.94 -12.77
C GLU A 486 35.34 -8.98 -12.03
N LEU A 487 35.35 -8.41 -10.82
CA LEU A 487 36.57 -8.33 -10.00
C LEU A 487 36.40 -9.11 -8.69
N ALA A 488 37.53 -9.62 -8.19
CA ALA A 488 37.66 -10.09 -6.82
C ALA A 488 37.54 -8.90 -5.83
N PHE A 489 37.18 -9.19 -4.59
CA PHE A 489 36.87 -8.16 -3.59
C PHE A 489 37.98 -7.12 -3.38
N GLU A 490 39.26 -7.55 -3.26
CA GLU A 490 40.34 -6.62 -3.04
C GLU A 490 40.61 -5.71 -4.24
N ASP A 491 40.53 -6.25 -5.48
CA ASP A 491 40.72 -5.44 -6.68
C ASP A 491 39.55 -4.47 -6.85
N TRP A 492 38.33 -4.91 -6.49
CA TRP A 492 37.13 -4.09 -6.50
C TRP A 492 37.23 -2.93 -5.51
N LEU A 493 37.72 -3.17 -4.30
CA LEU A 493 38.06 -2.13 -3.33
C LEU A 493 39.15 -1.19 -3.85
N GLY A 494 40.14 -1.70 -4.56
CA GLY A 494 41.16 -0.89 -5.23
C GLY A 494 40.58 0.10 -6.23
N GLU A 495 39.61 -0.30 -7.02
CA GLU A 495 38.91 0.62 -7.91
C GLU A 495 38.05 1.66 -7.13
N ALA A 496 37.43 1.26 -6.00
CA ALA A 496 36.71 2.21 -5.12
C ALA A 496 37.66 3.29 -4.57
N LEU A 497 38.86 2.91 -4.14
CA LEU A 497 39.85 3.86 -3.63
C LEU A 497 40.30 4.85 -4.72
N LYS A 498 40.63 4.36 -5.92
CA LYS A 498 40.98 5.22 -7.07
C LYS A 498 39.89 6.23 -7.40
N LEU A 499 38.62 5.79 -7.47
CA LEU A 499 37.48 6.67 -7.75
C LEU A 499 37.31 7.71 -6.64
N PHE A 500 37.50 7.35 -5.38
CA PHE A 500 37.46 8.28 -4.28
C PHE A 500 38.57 9.34 -4.32
N GLU A 501 39.81 8.90 -4.60
CA GLU A 501 40.98 9.79 -4.78
C GLU A 501 40.75 10.77 -5.95
N GLU A 502 40.21 10.31 -7.06
CA GLU A 502 39.94 11.14 -8.25
C GLU A 502 38.82 12.15 -8.06
N HIS A 503 37.76 11.79 -7.34
CA HIS A 503 36.54 12.57 -7.28
C HIS A 503 36.25 13.20 -5.91
N GLY A 504 37.00 12.87 -4.85
CA GLY A 504 36.85 13.40 -3.49
C GLY A 504 35.60 12.94 -2.75
N SER A 505 34.56 12.47 -3.44
CA SER A 505 33.37 11.84 -2.86
C SER A 505 32.89 10.68 -3.74
N LEU A 506 32.46 9.59 -3.10
CA LEU A 506 32.05 8.37 -3.82
C LEU A 506 30.85 7.70 -3.12
N LEU A 507 29.86 7.31 -3.90
CA LEU A 507 28.83 6.38 -3.48
C LEU A 507 29.14 4.97 -3.98
N ILE A 508 29.26 4.04 -3.05
CA ILE A 508 29.41 2.60 -3.31
C ILE A 508 28.10 1.90 -3.02
N VAL A 509 27.56 1.14 -3.97
CA VAL A 509 26.32 0.39 -3.79
C VAL A 509 26.52 -1.08 -4.10
N VAL A 510 26.27 -1.94 -3.12
CA VAL A 510 26.37 -3.40 -3.20
C VAL A 510 25.04 -4.07 -2.91
N ASN A 511 24.92 -5.37 -3.22
CA ASN A 511 23.64 -6.06 -3.18
C ASN A 511 23.28 -6.63 -1.82
N THR A 512 24.25 -6.90 -0.93
CA THR A 512 23.97 -7.52 0.37
C THR A 512 24.48 -6.68 1.53
N VAL A 513 23.81 -6.81 2.67
CA VAL A 513 24.23 -6.14 3.91
C VAL A 513 25.62 -6.60 4.36
N GLY A 514 25.91 -7.91 4.25
CA GLY A 514 27.24 -8.46 4.59
C GLY A 514 28.35 -7.86 3.74
N THR A 515 28.15 -7.81 2.41
CA THR A 515 29.13 -7.19 1.49
C THR A 515 29.33 -5.70 1.82
N ALA A 516 28.26 -4.98 2.17
CA ALA A 516 28.38 -3.58 2.54
C ALA A 516 29.17 -3.36 3.83
N ILE A 517 28.98 -4.20 4.83
CA ILE A 517 29.73 -4.15 6.09
C ILE A 517 31.20 -4.47 5.84
N ASN A 518 31.51 -5.55 5.10
CA ASN A 518 32.88 -5.95 4.78
C ASN A 518 33.63 -4.84 4.00
N ALA A 519 32.97 -4.28 2.99
CA ALA A 519 33.55 -3.17 2.23
C ALA A 519 33.81 -1.93 3.11
N TYR A 520 32.86 -1.62 4.01
CA TYR A 520 32.98 -0.51 4.95
C TYR A 520 34.19 -0.71 5.90
N ILE A 521 34.31 -1.88 6.52
CA ILE A 521 35.41 -2.21 7.45
C ILE A 521 36.75 -2.14 6.74
N ALA A 522 36.86 -2.76 5.55
CA ALA A 522 38.11 -2.76 4.77
C ALA A 522 38.52 -1.32 4.33
N LEU A 523 37.58 -0.49 3.94
CA LEU A 523 37.85 0.90 3.60
C LEU A 523 38.22 1.75 4.82
N ARG A 524 37.61 1.50 5.97
CA ARG A 524 38.01 2.15 7.25
C ARG A 524 39.42 1.86 7.66
N GLU A 525 39.90 0.64 7.45
CA GLU A 525 41.26 0.24 7.75
C GLU A 525 42.30 0.90 6.81
N LYS A 526 41.92 1.08 5.53
CA LYS A 526 42.79 1.67 4.49
C LYS A 526 42.80 3.21 4.52
N LEU A 527 41.68 3.84 4.92
CA LEU A 527 41.48 5.30 4.88
C LEU A 527 41.30 5.86 6.30
N LYS A 528 42.38 5.92 7.06
CA LYS A 528 42.37 6.36 8.47
C LYS A 528 42.08 7.84 8.67
N ASP A 529 42.19 8.64 7.63
CA ASP A 529 41.92 10.08 7.66
C ASP A 529 40.42 10.39 7.52
N LEU A 530 39.56 9.43 7.14
CA LEU A 530 38.12 9.61 7.11
C LEU A 530 37.51 9.39 8.48
N GLN A 531 36.65 10.31 8.90
CA GLN A 531 35.93 10.16 10.15
C GLN A 531 34.68 9.31 9.96
N PRO A 532 34.51 8.20 10.72
CA PRO A 532 33.33 7.35 10.62
C PRO A 532 32.09 8.02 11.20
N PHE A 533 30.94 7.84 10.54
CA PHE A 533 29.67 8.26 11.07
C PHE A 533 29.12 7.19 12.04
N GLY A 534 29.23 7.46 13.33
CA GLY A 534 28.74 6.61 14.42
C GLY A 534 27.32 7.01 14.88
N PHE A 535 27.13 7.12 16.21
CA PHE A 535 25.92 7.65 16.81
C PHE A 535 25.79 9.17 16.60
N ARG A 536 26.88 9.84 16.29
CA ARG A 536 26.89 11.27 15.98
C ARG A 536 27.57 11.49 14.63
N ALA A 537 27.19 12.57 13.98
CA ALA A 537 27.87 13.00 12.77
C ALA A 537 29.31 13.38 13.08
N PRO A 538 30.27 13.10 12.18
CA PRO A 538 31.64 13.59 12.29
C PRO A 538 31.74 15.12 12.23
N GLU A 539 32.94 15.64 12.41
CA GLU A 539 33.20 17.09 12.28
C GLU A 539 32.88 17.59 10.87
N GLU A 540 32.32 18.78 10.78
CA GLU A 540 31.81 19.35 9.54
C GLU A 540 32.89 19.48 8.46
N ASN A 541 34.15 19.78 8.85
CA ASN A 541 35.28 19.97 7.94
C ASN A 541 36.03 18.67 7.61
N ALA A 542 35.65 17.54 8.19
CA ALA A 542 36.27 16.27 7.92
C ALA A 542 35.70 15.60 6.66
N ALA A 543 36.47 14.69 6.06
CA ALA A 543 35.93 13.75 5.10
C ALA A 543 35.22 12.58 5.84
N TRP A 544 34.01 12.25 5.44
CA TRP A 544 33.18 11.28 6.16
C TRP A 544 33.22 9.88 5.54
N LEU A 545 33.24 8.86 6.39
CA LEU A 545 32.97 7.48 6.00
C LEU A 545 31.62 7.05 6.56
N VAL A 546 30.67 6.69 5.69
CA VAL A 546 29.26 6.45 6.08
C VAL A 546 28.79 5.09 5.60
N HIS A 547 28.20 4.30 6.49
CA HIS A 547 27.49 3.07 6.14
C HIS A 547 25.97 3.30 6.15
N LEU A 548 25.26 2.81 5.11
CA LEU A 548 23.81 2.88 4.99
C LEU A 548 23.23 1.53 4.57
N SER A 549 22.56 0.84 5.47
CA SER A 549 21.84 -0.40 5.16
C SER A 549 20.66 -0.61 6.12
N THR A 550 19.87 -1.66 5.88
CA THR A 550 18.81 -2.09 6.81
C THR A 550 19.32 -2.66 8.12
N ASN A 551 20.63 -2.82 8.27
CA ASN A 551 21.29 -3.27 9.50
C ASN A 551 21.37 -2.17 10.58
N ILE A 552 21.08 -0.94 10.21
CA ILE A 552 20.99 0.22 11.09
C ILE A 552 19.52 0.54 11.37
N VAL A 553 19.20 0.88 12.62
CA VAL A 553 17.81 1.28 12.96
C VAL A 553 17.31 2.44 12.10
N PRO A 554 16.02 2.47 11.76
CA PRO A 554 15.46 3.47 10.85
C PRO A 554 15.75 4.92 11.25
N LYS A 555 15.62 5.26 12.52
CA LYS A 555 15.93 6.60 13.06
C LYS A 555 17.35 7.04 12.70
N GLN A 556 18.33 6.23 13.05
CA GLN A 556 19.75 6.56 12.81
C GLN A 556 20.06 6.67 11.30
N ARG A 557 19.42 5.82 10.47
CA ARG A 557 19.57 5.88 9.02
C ARG A 557 19.02 7.19 8.42
N ILE A 558 17.87 7.65 8.90
CA ILE A 558 17.28 8.94 8.48
C ILE A 558 18.18 10.11 8.89
N GLU A 559 18.69 10.09 10.12
CA GLU A 559 19.62 11.10 10.64
C GLU A 559 20.90 11.18 9.80
N ARG A 560 21.47 10.01 9.44
CA ARG A 560 22.67 9.96 8.57
C ARG A 560 22.41 10.52 7.18
N VAL A 561 21.30 10.15 6.57
CA VAL A 561 20.93 10.66 5.23
C VAL A 561 20.76 12.18 5.27
N PHE A 562 20.09 12.70 6.29
CA PHE A 562 19.89 14.14 6.44
C PHE A 562 21.20 14.90 6.63
N ALA A 563 22.04 14.45 7.56
CA ALA A 563 23.34 15.05 7.82
C ALA A 563 24.28 14.99 6.60
N LEU A 564 24.31 13.82 5.93
CA LEU A 564 25.12 13.61 4.72
C LEU A 564 24.68 14.54 3.57
N LYS A 565 23.37 14.71 3.39
CA LYS A 565 22.83 15.63 2.38
C LYS A 565 23.33 17.06 2.60
N GLU A 566 23.29 17.53 3.84
CA GLU A 566 23.72 18.88 4.18
C GLU A 566 25.25 19.02 4.05
N HIS A 567 26.02 18.00 4.46
CA HIS A 567 27.48 17.97 4.33
C HIS A 567 27.90 18.04 2.84
N LEU A 568 27.36 17.20 1.97
CA LEU A 568 27.65 17.22 0.53
C LEU A 568 27.22 18.53 -0.13
N ARG A 569 26.08 19.11 0.28
CA ARG A 569 25.59 20.39 -0.25
C ARG A 569 26.57 21.56 0.05
N ARG A 570 27.24 21.50 1.20
CA ARG A 570 28.27 22.47 1.60
C ARG A 570 29.64 22.22 0.97
N GLY A 571 29.78 21.19 0.14
CA GLY A 571 31.02 20.81 -0.50
C GLY A 571 31.93 19.88 0.32
N GLY A 572 31.38 19.29 1.40
CA GLY A 572 32.10 18.30 2.21
C GLY A 572 32.33 17.00 1.41
N GLN A 573 33.38 16.29 1.79
CA GLN A 573 33.76 14.99 1.16
C GLN A 573 33.17 13.82 1.92
N ALA A 574 32.67 12.82 1.20
CA ALA A 574 32.15 11.59 1.80
C ALA A 574 32.37 10.35 0.94
N LEU A 575 32.78 9.26 1.60
CA LEU A 575 32.77 7.91 1.06
C LEU A 575 31.60 7.15 1.70
N VAL A 576 30.61 6.79 0.88
CA VAL A 576 29.40 6.14 1.37
C VAL A 576 29.32 4.72 0.85
N VAL A 577 29.18 3.74 1.74
CA VAL A 577 28.92 2.34 1.41
C VAL A 577 27.47 2.01 1.74
N SER A 578 26.70 1.63 0.74
CA SER A 578 25.27 1.41 0.88
C SER A 578 24.80 0.12 0.21
N THR A 579 23.63 -0.35 0.62
CA THR A 579 22.83 -1.32 -0.12
C THR A 579 21.74 -0.58 -0.94
N GLN A 580 20.74 -1.31 -1.45
CA GLN A 580 19.62 -0.77 -2.22
C GLN A 580 18.79 0.33 -1.49
N VAL A 581 19.02 0.53 -0.20
CA VAL A 581 18.31 1.59 0.58
C VAL A 581 18.54 3.00 0.04
N ILE A 582 19.59 3.20 -0.79
CA ILE A 582 19.92 4.46 -1.44
C ILE A 582 19.18 4.68 -2.77
N GLU A 583 18.66 3.61 -3.40
CA GLU A 583 18.08 3.65 -4.73
C GLU A 583 16.81 4.52 -4.78
N ALA A 584 16.00 4.42 -3.74
CA ALA A 584 14.72 5.11 -3.68
C ALA A 584 14.57 5.95 -2.40
N GLY A 585 13.97 7.14 -2.52
CA GLY A 585 13.65 8.00 -1.38
C GLY A 585 14.82 8.73 -0.73
N VAL A 586 15.98 8.73 -1.35
CA VAL A 586 17.16 9.44 -0.82
C VAL A 586 17.62 10.48 -1.82
N ASP A 587 17.65 11.74 -1.38
CA ASP A 587 18.03 12.89 -2.22
C ASP A 587 19.48 13.28 -1.95
N LEU A 588 20.42 12.49 -2.50
CA LEU A 588 21.85 12.71 -2.44
C LEU A 588 22.42 12.90 -3.85
N ASP A 589 23.53 13.64 -3.94
CA ASP A 589 24.25 13.94 -5.17
C ASP A 589 25.75 13.68 -4.99
N PHE A 590 26.30 12.75 -5.79
CA PHE A 590 27.70 12.36 -5.74
C PHE A 590 28.41 12.64 -7.07
N PRO A 591 29.70 13.02 -7.07
CA PRO A 591 30.48 13.20 -8.29
C PRO A 591 30.84 11.88 -8.98
N ALA A 592 30.83 10.77 -8.28
CA ALA A 592 31.10 9.43 -8.82
C ALA A 592 30.30 8.35 -8.07
N VAL A 593 30.02 7.24 -8.76
CA VAL A 593 29.31 6.08 -8.20
C VAL A 593 30.01 4.80 -8.62
N LEU A 594 30.18 3.87 -7.68
CA LEU A 594 30.58 2.48 -7.91
C LEU A 594 29.40 1.56 -7.56
N ARG A 595 28.96 0.75 -8.52
CA ARG A 595 27.82 -0.18 -8.34
C ARG A 595 28.23 -1.60 -8.68
N ASP A 596 27.92 -2.53 -7.79
CA ASP A 596 27.93 -3.96 -8.12
C ASP A 596 26.79 -4.29 -9.09
N LEU A 597 26.87 -5.42 -9.81
CA LEU A 597 25.83 -5.84 -10.77
C LEU A 597 24.46 -5.98 -10.08
N GLY A 598 23.44 -5.44 -10.70
CA GLY A 598 22.06 -5.53 -10.29
C GLY A 598 21.11 -5.51 -11.48
N PRO A 599 19.79 -5.54 -11.26
CA PRO A 599 18.80 -5.24 -12.27
C PRO A 599 19.07 -3.89 -12.94
N LEU A 600 18.85 -3.79 -14.25
CA LEU A 600 19.27 -2.59 -14.98
C LEU A 600 18.47 -1.35 -14.63
N ASP A 601 17.23 -1.50 -14.20
CA ASP A 601 16.44 -0.42 -13.64
C ASP A 601 17.02 0.09 -12.30
N SER A 602 17.47 -0.81 -11.43
CA SER A 602 18.19 -0.47 -10.19
C SER A 602 19.50 0.26 -10.49
N VAL A 603 20.29 -0.21 -11.47
CA VAL A 603 21.51 0.47 -11.91
C VAL A 603 21.22 1.91 -12.36
N VAL A 604 20.18 2.12 -13.15
CA VAL A 604 19.78 3.44 -13.62
C VAL A 604 19.26 4.33 -12.47
N GLN A 605 18.56 3.76 -11.48
CA GLN A 605 18.14 4.51 -10.29
C GLN A 605 19.33 5.00 -9.46
N VAL A 606 20.36 4.14 -9.29
CA VAL A 606 21.60 4.51 -8.63
C VAL A 606 22.37 5.56 -9.44
N ALA A 607 22.43 5.42 -10.77
CA ALA A 607 23.03 6.43 -11.64
C ALA A 607 22.38 7.81 -11.47
N GLY A 608 21.08 7.85 -11.18
CA GLY A 608 20.37 9.08 -10.82
C GLY A 608 20.80 9.74 -9.49
N ARG A 609 21.74 9.15 -8.74
CA ARG A 609 22.40 9.76 -7.56
C ARG A 609 23.78 10.33 -7.91
N CYS A 610 24.19 10.19 -9.15
CA CYS A 610 25.43 10.70 -9.68
C CYS A 610 25.17 11.97 -10.48
N ASN A 611 25.86 13.07 -10.16
CA ASN A 611 25.74 14.35 -10.84
C ASN A 611 24.28 14.82 -11.02
N ARG A 612 23.48 14.63 -9.97
CA ARG A 612 22.04 14.85 -10.00
C ARG A 612 21.67 16.29 -10.33
N GLU A 613 22.46 17.25 -9.85
CA GLU A 613 22.28 18.68 -10.09
C GLU A 613 22.97 19.17 -11.36
N ALA A 614 23.51 18.24 -12.20
CA ALA A 614 24.20 18.56 -13.45
C ALA A 614 25.37 19.54 -13.29
N ARG A 615 26.16 19.42 -12.21
CA ARG A 615 27.29 20.30 -11.94
C ARG A 615 28.50 20.03 -12.84
N ALA A 616 28.63 18.81 -13.33
CA ALA A 616 29.64 18.39 -14.29
C ALA A 616 29.01 18.02 -15.63
N HIS A 617 29.81 18.04 -16.71
CA HIS A 617 29.30 17.67 -18.03
C HIS A 617 28.83 16.20 -18.08
N GLN A 618 29.63 15.27 -17.61
CA GLN A 618 29.29 13.85 -17.40
C GLN A 618 30.09 13.31 -16.22
N ALA A 619 29.41 12.63 -15.30
CA ALA A 619 30.05 11.98 -14.16
C ALA A 619 30.05 10.45 -14.31
N PRO A 620 31.08 9.75 -13.82
CA PRO A 620 31.22 8.31 -13.98
C PRO A 620 30.33 7.55 -13.03
N VAL A 621 29.60 6.58 -13.59
CA VAL A 621 28.94 5.48 -12.87
C VAL A 621 29.66 4.20 -13.24
N CYS A 622 30.51 3.69 -12.38
CA CYS A 622 31.25 2.47 -12.62
C CYS A 622 30.42 1.25 -12.21
N LEU A 623 30.02 0.45 -13.19
CA LEU A 623 29.34 -0.84 -12.97
C LEU A 623 30.40 -1.95 -13.05
N ILE A 624 30.77 -2.48 -11.89
CA ILE A 624 31.79 -3.52 -11.76
C ILE A 624 31.20 -4.68 -11.00
N PRO A 625 30.87 -5.80 -11.67
CA PRO A 625 30.40 -6.99 -10.98
C PRO A 625 31.40 -7.48 -9.95
N LEU A 626 30.94 -7.75 -8.73
CA LEU A 626 31.77 -8.28 -7.65
C LEU A 626 31.63 -9.79 -7.59
N GLN A 627 32.73 -10.53 -7.57
CA GLN A 627 32.74 -11.97 -7.34
C GLN A 627 32.09 -12.28 -5.99
N GLY A 628 31.08 -13.15 -6.00
CA GLY A 628 30.29 -13.45 -4.80
C GLY A 628 29.35 -12.32 -4.31
N GLY A 629 29.15 -11.24 -5.07
CA GLY A 629 28.34 -10.06 -4.69
C GLY A 629 26.86 -10.33 -4.45
N GLY A 630 26.39 -11.56 -4.69
CA GLY A 630 25.03 -12.00 -4.29
C GLY A 630 23.90 -11.52 -5.19
N CYS A 631 24.16 -10.99 -6.38
CA CYS A 631 23.14 -10.50 -7.32
C CYS A 631 22.06 -11.55 -7.60
N THR A 632 22.46 -12.78 -7.99
CA THR A 632 21.52 -13.87 -8.29
C THR A 632 20.67 -14.27 -7.08
N ARG A 633 21.24 -14.25 -5.88
CA ARG A 633 20.54 -14.60 -4.64
C ARG A 633 19.49 -13.55 -4.26
N ILE A 634 19.77 -12.28 -4.53
CA ILE A 634 18.87 -11.16 -4.17
C ILE A 634 17.78 -10.95 -5.22
N TYR A 635 18.14 -10.99 -6.50
CA TYR A 635 17.24 -10.61 -7.60
C TYR A 635 16.77 -11.80 -8.47
N GLY A 636 17.28 -12.99 -8.20
CA GLY A 636 16.97 -14.18 -8.99
C GLY A 636 17.82 -14.34 -10.25
N ALA A 637 17.82 -15.56 -10.78
CA ALA A 637 18.65 -15.95 -11.91
C ALA A 637 18.26 -15.23 -13.21
N ILE A 638 16.97 -15.04 -13.46
CA ILE A 638 16.47 -14.43 -14.70
C ILE A 638 16.95 -12.99 -14.83
N HIS A 639 16.72 -12.19 -13.79
CA HIS A 639 17.12 -10.77 -13.74
C HIS A 639 18.64 -10.61 -13.92
N THR A 640 19.42 -11.43 -13.21
CA THR A 640 20.88 -11.40 -13.31
C THR A 640 21.37 -11.81 -14.69
N HIS A 641 20.79 -12.87 -15.27
CA HIS A 641 21.17 -13.35 -16.59
C HIS A 641 20.87 -12.32 -17.68
N VAL A 642 19.69 -11.73 -17.66
CA VAL A 642 19.29 -10.72 -18.67
C VAL A 642 20.15 -9.46 -18.53
N ALA A 643 20.43 -9.01 -17.30
CA ALA A 643 21.32 -7.87 -17.08
C ALA A 643 22.73 -8.14 -17.66
N ARG A 644 23.31 -9.29 -17.37
CA ARG A 644 24.61 -9.69 -17.94
C ARG A 644 24.57 -9.79 -19.48
N GLN A 645 23.50 -10.36 -20.03
CA GLN A 645 23.32 -10.50 -21.49
C GLN A 645 23.27 -9.15 -22.20
N LEU A 646 22.50 -8.20 -21.68
CA LEU A 646 22.35 -6.88 -22.31
C LEU A 646 23.58 -5.99 -22.13
N LEU A 647 24.26 -6.11 -21.01
CA LEU A 647 25.54 -5.42 -20.80
C LEU A 647 26.65 -6.02 -21.66
N GLY A 648 26.70 -7.32 -21.85
CA GLY A 648 27.53 -8.05 -22.80
C GLY A 648 28.89 -7.42 -23.10
N ASN A 649 29.02 -6.93 -24.34
CA ASN A 649 30.23 -6.25 -24.84
C ASN A 649 30.21 -4.72 -24.64
N LEU A 650 29.20 -4.18 -23.96
CA LEU A 650 29.16 -2.76 -23.68
C LEU A 650 30.34 -2.37 -22.75
N ARG A 651 31.09 -1.34 -23.13
CA ARG A 651 32.13 -0.76 -22.27
C ARG A 651 31.65 0.58 -21.69
N THR A 652 30.86 1.29 -22.42
CA THR A 652 30.31 2.59 -22.00
C THR A 652 28.91 2.78 -22.53
N LEU A 653 28.06 3.49 -21.74
CA LEU A 653 26.73 3.89 -22.14
C LEU A 653 26.42 5.29 -21.57
N GLU A 654 25.88 6.19 -22.34
CA GLU A 654 25.50 7.51 -21.89
C GLU A 654 24.07 7.50 -21.30
N GLU A 655 23.76 8.44 -20.41
CA GLU A 655 22.44 8.55 -19.77
C GLU A 655 21.30 8.65 -20.80
N LYS A 656 21.54 9.26 -21.95
CA LYS A 656 20.55 9.34 -23.05
C LYS A 656 20.05 7.98 -23.55
N ASP A 657 20.84 6.93 -23.39
CA ASP A 657 20.53 5.58 -23.85
C ASP A 657 19.89 4.69 -22.77
N PHE A 658 19.84 5.15 -21.51
CA PHE A 658 19.29 4.39 -20.37
C PHE A 658 17.86 4.00 -20.58
N TYR A 659 17.05 4.87 -21.16
CA TYR A 659 15.66 4.57 -21.48
C TYR A 659 15.53 3.30 -22.34
N SER A 660 16.26 3.24 -23.44
CA SER A 660 16.20 2.10 -24.36
C SER A 660 16.77 0.82 -23.75
N LEU A 661 17.81 0.93 -22.93
CA LEU A 661 18.40 -0.20 -22.23
C LEU A 661 17.41 -0.86 -21.26
N VAL A 662 16.73 -0.05 -20.45
CA VAL A 662 15.78 -0.58 -19.45
C VAL A 662 14.50 -1.09 -20.09
N GLU A 663 14.04 -0.46 -21.18
CA GLU A 663 12.90 -0.98 -21.96
C GLU A 663 13.20 -2.39 -22.50
N GLN A 664 14.39 -2.60 -23.09
CA GLN A 664 14.83 -3.91 -23.55
C GLN A 664 14.97 -4.91 -22.39
N TYR A 665 15.49 -4.45 -21.26
CA TYR A 665 15.65 -5.28 -20.08
C TYR A 665 14.32 -5.83 -19.58
N PHE A 666 13.32 -4.98 -19.40
CA PHE A 666 11.99 -5.41 -18.98
C PHE A 666 11.34 -6.35 -20.00
N ALA A 667 11.47 -6.06 -21.29
CA ALA A 667 10.94 -6.93 -22.35
C ALA A 667 11.57 -8.34 -22.31
N GLU A 668 12.88 -8.43 -22.13
CA GLU A 668 13.59 -9.71 -22.08
C GLU A 668 13.33 -10.50 -20.79
N VAL A 669 13.22 -9.82 -19.65
CA VAL A 669 12.86 -10.46 -18.36
C VAL A 669 11.43 -11.00 -18.45
N GLN A 670 10.48 -10.19 -18.94
CA GLN A 670 9.06 -10.59 -19.03
C GLN A 670 8.84 -11.82 -19.90
N LYS A 671 9.61 -12.01 -20.97
CA LYS A 671 9.55 -13.21 -21.82
C LYS A 671 9.95 -14.50 -21.08
N ARG A 672 10.75 -14.40 -20.04
CA ARG A 672 11.36 -15.54 -19.32
C ARG A 672 10.72 -15.84 -17.98
N LEU A 673 9.99 -14.88 -17.40
CA LEU A 673 9.30 -15.06 -16.12
C LEU A 673 8.06 -15.93 -16.26
N SER A 674 7.85 -16.82 -15.29
CA SER A 674 6.61 -17.56 -15.16
C SER A 674 5.45 -16.63 -14.87
N GLN A 675 4.29 -16.88 -15.48
CA GLN A 675 3.05 -16.16 -15.22
C GLN A 675 2.09 -16.96 -14.33
N GLU A 676 2.55 -18.04 -13.73
CA GLU A 676 1.71 -18.97 -12.97
C GLU A 676 1.07 -18.30 -11.75
N ALA A 677 1.84 -17.54 -10.98
CA ALA A 677 1.33 -16.78 -9.84
C ALA A 677 0.21 -15.80 -10.25
N SER A 678 0.44 -15.02 -11.33
CA SER A 678 -0.60 -14.13 -11.88
C SER A 678 -1.85 -14.87 -12.35
N ARG A 679 -1.69 -16.04 -12.98
CA ARG A 679 -2.84 -16.84 -13.46
C ARG A 679 -3.64 -17.41 -12.31
N GLY A 680 -2.97 -17.97 -11.30
CA GLY A 680 -3.63 -18.51 -10.11
C GLY A 680 -4.43 -17.45 -9.34
N LEU A 681 -3.80 -16.29 -9.09
CA LEU A 681 -4.47 -15.18 -8.42
C LEU A 681 -5.60 -14.56 -9.25
N TRP A 682 -5.45 -14.50 -10.57
CA TRP A 682 -6.54 -14.04 -11.44
C TRP A 682 -7.73 -15.01 -11.43
N GLN A 683 -7.46 -16.32 -11.43
CA GLN A 683 -8.50 -17.32 -11.25
C GLN A 683 -9.19 -17.17 -9.91
N ALA A 684 -8.43 -17.03 -8.82
CA ALA A 684 -8.97 -16.77 -7.48
C ALA A 684 -9.87 -15.52 -7.45
N TYR A 685 -9.43 -14.43 -8.11
CA TYR A 685 -10.20 -13.20 -8.19
C TYR A 685 -11.55 -13.41 -8.87
N ARG A 686 -11.57 -13.95 -10.08
CA ARG A 686 -12.82 -14.13 -10.85
C ARG A 686 -13.78 -15.18 -10.26
N GLU A 687 -13.29 -16.07 -9.40
CA GLU A 687 -14.08 -17.12 -8.74
C GLU A 687 -14.46 -16.76 -7.29
N LEU A 688 -14.14 -15.55 -6.81
CA LEU A 688 -14.37 -15.09 -5.44
C LEU A 688 -13.67 -15.99 -4.39
N ASN A 689 -12.55 -16.60 -4.73
CA ASN A 689 -11.76 -17.41 -3.82
C ASN A 689 -10.89 -16.50 -2.94
N TYR A 690 -11.48 -15.93 -1.89
CA TYR A 690 -10.82 -14.92 -1.06
C TYR A 690 -9.76 -15.51 -0.14
N ASP A 691 -10.08 -16.56 0.65
CA ASP A 691 -9.16 -17.23 1.57
C ASP A 691 -9.46 -18.72 1.74
N ALA A 692 -8.47 -19.44 2.28
CA ALA A 692 -8.56 -20.76 2.90
C ALA A 692 -9.41 -21.81 2.15
N LEU A 693 -9.08 -22.08 0.90
CA LEU A 693 -9.52 -23.29 0.21
C LEU A 693 -8.33 -24.26 0.12
N GLU A 694 -8.53 -25.48 0.60
CA GLU A 694 -7.58 -26.57 0.35
C GLU A 694 -7.61 -26.86 -1.16
N SER A 695 -6.46 -26.83 -1.81
CA SER A 695 -6.24 -27.19 -3.23
C SER A 695 -6.69 -26.22 -4.33
N GLU A 696 -7.19 -25.02 -4.03
CA GLU A 696 -7.50 -24.01 -5.05
C GLU A 696 -6.71 -22.72 -4.76
N PRO A 697 -6.24 -21.96 -5.78
CA PRO A 697 -5.61 -20.65 -5.56
C PRO A 697 -6.56 -19.67 -4.85
N THR A 698 -6.03 -18.91 -3.93
CA THR A 698 -6.81 -17.92 -3.15
C THR A 698 -6.16 -16.53 -3.19
N LEU A 699 -6.95 -15.48 -3.02
CA LEU A 699 -6.43 -14.11 -2.95
C LEU A 699 -5.57 -13.87 -1.71
N SER A 700 -5.69 -14.71 -0.68
CA SER A 700 -4.83 -14.65 0.51
C SER A 700 -3.37 -14.99 0.20
N GLU A 701 -3.08 -15.61 -0.93
CA GLU A 701 -1.71 -15.90 -1.40
C GLU A 701 -1.02 -14.68 -2.04
N PHE A 702 -1.76 -13.58 -2.27
CA PHE A 702 -1.17 -12.38 -2.82
C PHE A 702 -0.32 -11.64 -1.78
N HIS A 703 0.99 -11.65 -1.97
CA HIS A 703 1.96 -10.95 -1.12
C HIS A 703 2.91 -10.12 -1.97
N LEU A 704 2.86 -8.79 -1.81
CA LEU A 704 3.81 -7.88 -2.48
C LEU A 704 5.21 -7.92 -1.87
N ILE A 705 5.33 -8.37 -0.66
CA ILE A 705 6.58 -8.48 0.08
C ILE A 705 6.64 -9.90 0.62
N ASP A 706 7.52 -10.70 0.04
CA ASP A 706 7.92 -11.96 0.67
C ASP A 706 8.62 -11.62 1.97
N ALA A 707 8.01 -11.97 3.09
CA ALA A 707 8.61 -11.81 4.40
C ALA A 707 9.25 -13.13 4.83
N PRO A 708 10.52 -13.41 4.48
CA PRO A 708 11.23 -14.51 5.10
C PRO A 708 11.25 -14.29 6.62
N GLN A 709 11.41 -15.36 7.39
CA GLN A 709 11.39 -15.26 8.85
C GLN A 709 12.38 -14.20 9.33
N GLN A 710 11.85 -13.07 9.76
CA GLN A 710 12.61 -11.96 10.32
C GLN A 710 12.41 -11.93 11.83
N LEU A 711 13.46 -11.56 12.54
CA LEU A 711 13.42 -11.39 13.99
C LEU A 711 13.26 -9.91 14.31
N PRO A 712 12.14 -9.46 14.89
CA PRO A 712 12.02 -8.08 15.34
C PRO A 712 12.87 -7.85 16.59
N ILE A 713 13.77 -6.85 16.53
CA ILE A 713 14.69 -6.48 17.61
C ILE A 713 14.51 -4.99 17.89
N PHE A 714 14.05 -4.64 19.08
CA PHE A 714 14.05 -3.25 19.55
C PHE A 714 15.46 -2.88 20.06
N VAL A 715 15.99 -1.73 19.62
CA VAL A 715 17.31 -1.24 20.03
C VAL A 715 17.16 0.06 20.82
N ALA A 716 17.57 0.04 22.08
CA ALA A 716 17.63 1.24 22.92
C ALA A 716 19.01 1.93 22.70
N LEU A 717 19.05 2.91 21.79
CA LEU A 717 20.30 3.64 21.49
C LEU A 717 20.74 4.55 22.63
N THR A 718 19.83 4.95 23.51
CA THR A 718 20.07 5.84 24.65
C THR A 718 19.38 5.31 25.89
N GLU A 719 19.81 5.74 27.08
CA GLU A 719 19.13 5.45 28.36
C GLU A 719 17.66 5.96 28.38
N GLU A 720 17.40 7.07 27.70
CA GLU A 720 16.01 7.60 27.60
C GLU A 720 15.11 6.64 26.81
N GLU A 721 15.62 6.06 25.74
CA GLU A 721 14.87 5.11 24.90
C GLU A 721 14.67 3.78 25.64
N GLU A 722 15.66 3.32 26.42
CA GLU A 722 15.51 2.17 27.31
C GLU A 722 14.44 2.41 28.36
N ARG A 723 14.49 3.55 29.06
CA ARG A 723 13.48 3.92 30.05
C ARG A 723 12.10 4.00 29.45
N TRP A 724 11.94 4.67 28.31
CA TRP A 724 10.66 4.74 27.59
C TRP A 724 10.13 3.35 27.23
N PHE A 725 10.99 2.45 26.75
CA PHE A 725 10.59 1.10 26.37
C PHE A 725 10.11 0.28 27.58
N LEU A 726 10.82 0.36 28.70
CA LEU A 726 10.53 -0.41 29.90
C LEU A 726 9.36 0.17 30.70
N GLU A 727 9.27 1.49 30.85
CA GLU A 727 8.32 2.15 31.76
C GLU A 727 7.02 2.58 31.07
N GLU A 728 7.06 2.91 29.75
CA GLU A 728 5.88 3.38 29.03
C GLU A 728 5.36 2.34 28.03
N PHE A 729 6.20 1.89 27.09
CA PHE A 729 5.77 1.01 26.00
C PHE A 729 5.38 -0.39 26.47
N ARG A 730 6.26 -1.06 27.21
CA ARG A 730 6.05 -2.44 27.67
C ARG A 730 4.80 -2.57 28.55
N PRO A 731 4.56 -1.76 29.58
CA PRO A 731 3.35 -1.86 30.37
C PRO A 731 2.07 -1.57 29.58
N ALA A 732 2.08 -0.52 28.76
CA ALA A 732 0.88 -0.07 28.07
C ALA A 732 0.52 -0.91 26.82
N VAL A 733 1.51 -1.58 26.19
CA VAL A 733 1.31 -2.30 24.93
C VAL A 733 1.48 -3.80 25.07
N LEU A 734 2.54 -4.27 25.75
CA LEU A 734 2.83 -5.70 25.82
C LEU A 734 2.16 -6.39 27.01
N ALA A 735 2.06 -5.72 28.16
CA ALA A 735 1.47 -6.27 29.37
C ALA A 735 -0.02 -5.94 29.55
N GLU A 736 -0.56 -4.95 28.83
CA GLU A 736 -1.96 -4.54 28.93
C GLU A 736 -2.89 -5.65 28.44
N LYS A 737 -3.88 -6.01 29.27
CA LYS A 737 -4.86 -7.07 29.00
C LYS A 737 -6.10 -6.57 28.28
N ASP A 738 -6.47 -5.31 28.52
CA ASP A 738 -7.59 -4.71 27.82
C ASP A 738 -7.21 -4.45 26.35
N ILE A 739 -7.95 -5.06 25.45
CA ILE A 739 -7.66 -5.02 24.01
C ILE A 739 -7.77 -3.61 23.45
N GLN A 740 -8.72 -2.80 23.94
CA GLN A 740 -8.92 -1.43 23.43
C GLN A 740 -7.84 -0.50 23.97
N ALA A 741 -7.53 -0.59 25.27
CA ALA A 741 -6.44 0.17 25.88
C ALA A 741 -5.09 -0.16 25.22
N ARG A 742 -4.79 -1.45 25.04
CA ARG A 742 -3.58 -1.91 24.36
C ARG A 742 -3.49 -1.41 22.91
N ARG A 743 -4.60 -1.46 22.18
CA ARG A 743 -4.66 -0.95 20.79
C ARG A 743 -4.40 0.56 20.74
N SER A 744 -5.03 1.31 21.63
CA SER A 744 -4.84 2.77 21.73
C SER A 744 -3.39 3.12 22.06
N ALA A 745 -2.80 2.45 23.04
CA ALA A 745 -1.40 2.62 23.41
C ALA A 745 -0.44 2.26 22.25
N TRP A 746 -0.68 1.13 21.57
CA TRP A 746 0.09 0.76 20.38
C TRP A 746 0.09 1.85 19.32
N LEU A 747 -1.07 2.41 18.99
CA LEU A 747 -1.20 3.45 17.99
C LEU A 747 -0.43 4.72 18.35
N LYS A 748 -0.40 5.07 19.64
CA LYS A 748 0.36 6.21 20.16
C LYS A 748 1.87 5.99 20.08
N HIS A 749 2.34 4.78 20.38
CA HIS A 749 3.78 4.50 20.54
C HIS A 749 4.43 3.86 19.29
N ARG A 750 3.64 3.38 18.32
CA ARG A 750 4.12 2.56 17.20
C ARG A 750 5.22 3.22 16.37
N LYS A 751 5.16 4.53 16.10
CA LYS A 751 6.19 5.24 15.33
C LYS A 751 7.53 5.19 16.05
N ARG A 752 7.56 5.64 17.33
CA ARG A 752 8.78 5.61 18.14
C ARG A 752 9.34 4.19 18.27
N PHE A 753 8.47 3.19 18.45
CA PHE A 753 8.88 1.79 18.47
C PHE A 753 9.53 1.34 17.16
N HIS A 754 8.91 1.65 16.03
CA HIS A 754 9.45 1.26 14.72
C HIS A 754 10.71 2.02 14.31
N ASP A 755 10.90 3.25 14.77
CA ASP A 755 12.12 4.04 14.53
C ASP A 755 13.36 3.36 15.14
N HIS A 756 13.17 2.49 16.12
CA HIS A 756 14.20 1.71 16.83
C HIS A 756 14.15 0.20 16.51
N LEU A 757 13.32 -0.24 15.57
CA LEU A 757 13.12 -1.66 15.29
C LEU A 757 13.98 -2.14 14.13
N LEU A 758 14.84 -3.12 14.40
CA LEU A 758 15.54 -3.91 13.40
C LEU A 758 14.75 -5.18 13.05
N ARG A 759 14.94 -5.68 11.84
CA ARG A 759 14.36 -6.94 11.37
C ARG A 759 15.37 -7.75 10.56
N PRO A 760 16.46 -8.23 11.18
CA PRO A 760 17.39 -9.12 10.50
C PRO A 760 16.72 -10.45 10.19
N PHE A 761 17.21 -11.16 9.18
CA PHE A 761 16.77 -12.53 8.91
C PHE A 761 17.11 -13.43 10.09
N LEU A 762 16.16 -14.26 10.52
CA LEU A 762 16.30 -15.13 11.68
C LEU A 762 17.56 -16.01 11.59
N ALA A 763 17.83 -16.57 10.42
CA ALA A 763 19.02 -17.41 10.19
C ALA A 763 20.34 -16.68 10.48
N ARG A 764 20.39 -15.37 10.26
CA ARG A 764 21.58 -14.54 10.54
C ARG A 764 21.63 -14.08 11.98
N ALA A 765 20.47 -13.76 12.56
CA ALA A 765 20.42 -13.35 13.97
C ALA A 765 20.70 -14.50 14.93
N ALA A 766 20.53 -15.76 14.50
CA ALA A 766 20.62 -16.95 15.33
C ALA A 766 21.97 -17.10 16.06
N SER A 767 23.07 -16.62 15.49
CA SER A 767 24.40 -16.71 16.10
C SER A 767 24.67 -15.66 17.17
N ASN A 768 23.91 -14.53 17.20
CA ASN A 768 24.04 -13.48 18.21
C ASN A 768 22.66 -12.95 18.63
N LEU A 769 21.85 -13.82 19.29
CA LEU A 769 20.49 -13.48 19.68
C LEU A 769 20.48 -12.55 20.89
N PRO A 770 19.86 -11.36 20.77
CA PRO A 770 19.56 -10.51 21.93
C PRO A 770 18.53 -11.16 22.85
N PRO A 771 18.42 -10.70 24.12
CA PRO A 771 17.44 -11.22 25.07
C PRO A 771 16.00 -11.04 24.60
N GLU A 772 15.14 -11.94 25.06
CA GLU A 772 13.69 -11.87 24.83
C GLU A 772 13.06 -10.75 25.66
N VAL A 773 12.01 -10.17 25.14
CA VAL A 773 11.16 -9.28 25.93
C VAL A 773 10.19 -10.12 26.75
N GLU A 774 10.22 -9.98 28.05
CA GLU A 774 9.30 -10.69 28.95
C GLU A 774 7.84 -10.38 28.59
N GLY A 775 7.04 -11.43 28.42
CA GLY A 775 5.66 -11.34 27.98
C GLY A 775 5.46 -11.20 26.46
N ALA A 776 6.54 -11.11 25.66
CA ALA A 776 6.48 -11.03 24.20
C ALA A 776 7.63 -11.83 23.56
N PRO A 777 7.59 -13.18 23.58
CA PRO A 777 8.70 -14.02 23.11
C PRO A 777 9.02 -13.89 21.61
N PHE A 778 8.13 -13.29 20.83
CA PHE A 778 8.34 -12.97 19.42
C PHE A 778 9.19 -11.70 19.20
N LEU A 779 9.46 -10.92 20.27
CA LEU A 779 10.22 -9.68 20.24
C LEU A 779 11.52 -9.82 21.03
N ARG A 780 12.62 -9.41 20.44
CA ARG A 780 13.90 -9.27 21.11
C ARG A 780 14.18 -7.80 21.38
N TRP A 781 15.11 -7.53 22.28
CA TRP A 781 15.55 -6.17 22.53
C TRP A 781 17.03 -6.09 22.92
N ILE A 782 17.62 -4.96 22.60
CA ILE A 782 19.00 -4.65 22.97
C ILE A 782 18.97 -3.50 23.98
N PRO A 783 19.25 -3.75 25.27
CA PRO A 783 19.38 -2.71 26.29
C PRO A 783 20.52 -1.75 25.95
N HIS A 784 20.43 -0.52 26.42
CA HIS A 784 21.50 0.46 26.22
C HIS A 784 22.86 -0.01 26.74
N ASN A 785 22.87 -0.66 27.90
CA ASN A 785 24.10 -1.21 28.49
C ASN A 785 24.71 -2.38 27.72
N ASP A 786 23.94 -3.04 26.83
CA ASP A 786 24.40 -4.18 26.03
C ASP A 786 24.64 -3.78 24.55
N LEU A 787 24.60 -2.49 24.21
CA LEU A 787 24.79 -2.02 22.85
C LEU A 787 26.09 -2.55 22.26
N ASP A 788 27.22 -2.39 22.93
CA ASP A 788 28.52 -2.80 22.44
C ASP A 788 28.61 -4.29 22.09
N ARG A 789 27.77 -5.12 22.73
CA ARG A 789 27.69 -6.56 22.46
C ARG A 789 26.93 -6.88 21.18
N PHE A 790 25.82 -6.19 20.93
CA PHE A 790 24.87 -6.56 19.88
C PHE A 790 24.78 -5.54 18.74
N TYR A 791 25.25 -4.32 18.93
CA TYR A 791 25.06 -3.23 17.99
C TYR A 791 26.31 -2.35 17.90
N HIS A 792 26.78 -2.14 16.68
CA HIS A 792 27.90 -1.24 16.41
C HIS A 792 27.39 0.13 15.99
N GLU A 793 27.98 1.19 16.52
CA GLU A 793 27.56 2.55 16.23
C GLU A 793 27.63 2.90 14.73
N GLU A 794 28.57 2.33 13.98
CA GLU A 794 28.80 2.66 12.58
C GLU A 794 28.01 1.80 11.60
N TRP A 795 27.93 0.45 11.80
CA TRP A 795 27.27 -0.46 10.85
C TRP A 795 26.07 -1.23 11.39
N GLY A 796 25.71 -1.01 12.66
CA GLY A 796 24.47 -1.53 13.21
C GLY A 796 24.61 -2.92 13.86
N PHE A 797 23.62 -3.79 13.69
CA PHE A 797 23.54 -5.08 14.36
C PHE A 797 24.80 -5.93 14.10
N ARG A 798 25.40 -6.43 15.20
CA ARG A 798 26.63 -7.24 15.15
C ARG A 798 26.29 -8.70 14.85
N TRP A 799 26.95 -9.23 13.84
CA TRP A 799 26.99 -10.63 13.51
C TRP A 799 28.34 -11.18 14.00
N ARG A 800 28.40 -12.48 14.33
CA ARG A 800 29.66 -13.07 14.70
C ARG A 800 30.64 -13.03 13.51
N GLU A 801 31.92 -12.98 13.80
CA GLU A 801 32.98 -12.99 12.76
C GLU A 801 32.83 -14.18 11.80
N GLU A 802 32.52 -15.37 12.34
CA GLU A 802 32.24 -16.59 11.59
C GLU A 802 31.07 -16.46 10.57
N ASP A 803 30.06 -15.62 10.85
CA ASP A 803 28.97 -15.36 9.93
C ASP A 803 29.30 -14.34 8.82
N LEU A 804 30.30 -13.49 9.08
CA LEU A 804 30.83 -12.58 8.07
C LEU A 804 31.67 -13.32 7.04
N GLU A 805 32.47 -14.32 7.48
CA GLU A 805 33.27 -15.20 6.61
C GLU A 805 32.38 -16.16 5.80
N GLY A 806 31.30 -16.71 6.38
CA GLY A 806 30.33 -17.57 5.69
C GLY A 806 29.51 -16.89 4.58
N ALA A 807 29.47 -15.56 4.54
CA ALA A 807 28.87 -14.80 3.44
C ALA A 807 29.65 -14.90 2.12
N TRP A 808 30.86 -15.45 2.16
CA TRP A 808 31.74 -15.67 1.00
C TRP A 808 31.58 -17.05 0.33
N ILE A 809 31.02 -18.04 1.02
CA ILE A 809 31.01 -19.45 0.60
C ILE A 809 29.62 -19.96 0.18
N GLY A 810 28.55 -19.11 0.18
CA GLY A 810 27.20 -19.56 -0.16
C GLY A 810 26.63 -18.91 -1.40
#